data_18acc644491202cb046d21225e2e2f53
#
_entry.id   18acc644491202cb046d21225e2e2f53
#
_cell.length_a   1.000
_cell.length_b   1.000
_cell.length_c   1.000
_cell.angle_alpha   90.00
_cell.angle_beta   90.00
_cell.angle_gamma   90.00
#
_symmetry.space_group_name_H-M   'P 1'
#
loop_
_entity.id
_entity.type
_entity.pdbx_description
1 polymer ?
#
loop_
_entity_poly.entity_id
_entity_poly.type
_entity_poly.pdbx_seq_one_letter_code
_entity_poly.pdbx_strand_id
1 'polypeptide(L)'
;MFKKNNNTYTPKRPYQIGEQLPYFEFESDPNSTFYRVHLLKDGALGICWSCPVPASYSVDGGIETTVNELRTFLEGLPTGYEAQIIMTSHNNLMEKMRRYLAANPPIERAQALRQSRAEKLLEAGFGGYAVGEGLRSQLRDTSMVITLRTPDLSGNLGALQSILNAMYQVAAIFSQLLGFQEAQLVGKLLNQIIKESLAEFREVVMSVENTLNQMFHIHRMSLEELKEHYWHTYAPSYKEPNQKAVVDKKMPFNDQVFPLPIENEHQIIKIGDDYFGVVMMAMMPDVVDKDYLGIIRRSLISQHSVFINFTTANQGMERIKLTVGAEFRRRIAGAFNKEEAQAYGQEASQVKTRLFEGRKIMYAMLGVIVHGYSAEQVEDLMLRINANFKKLSVVPDVEKSMALQALSYSFPLAWRNEYSKPFARSRRVLSDDICDLIPIHGHWGGHGQRGTPQEKHLPQAVYVNRDGEITFFDHTAPDFVNWHYAITGTSGSGKSFAVVDLTLQLFSAGVEKQYLMTIKDDYDRFAETMGKLIIIDLDRQDTCINPFTGEITKQRLQQWTTAVELMVQKGEHKTNRIEGRIIEQVVQYAYDIVPDDDVLRPTWIRESFFKFPYADEAQRDAGMQMAEEIGSYCEDGIYGKLFDAPPSISEEDKLVVFNLQNVLNEKISDVIINAIFTMLDNIMYTGNRAEKKHLLVDEMISMISSKGGTAVSNQIKRAFRTYRSLNCMCGISSQNEEDLTTDVGQAIIGNITKRMILKPRREMIPMLMQTLGLKSERHEMNIKSLDTKPGYYSEFYLMSPHGEVICRLLTDKLTYALATTTPDDVAEIQRLREEKGGDWWQATVAFAQKYPHGVRAYRSAQKTV
;
A
#
# COMPACT_ATOMS: atom_id res chain seq x y z
N MET A 1 19.04 -20.57 -72.02
CA MET A 1 19.42 -19.16 -71.62
C MET A 1 18.89 -18.82 -70.26
N PHE A 2 19.64 -19.15 -69.25
CA PHE A 2 19.26 -18.78 -67.87
C PHE A 2 20.10 -17.55 -67.50
N LYS A 3 19.44 -16.41 -67.36
CA LYS A 3 20.06 -15.21 -66.75
C LYS A 3 20.28 -15.47 -65.25
N LYS A 4 21.54 -15.60 -64.82
CA LYS A 4 21.93 -15.52 -63.42
C LYS A 4 21.60 -14.12 -62.91
N ASN A 5 20.56 -14.00 -62.06
CA ASN A 5 20.39 -12.84 -61.21
C ASN A 5 21.39 -12.97 -60.06
N ASN A 6 22.49 -12.22 -60.15
CA ASN A 6 23.39 -12.00 -59.00
C ASN A 6 22.73 -11.00 -58.07
N ASN A 7 21.74 -11.45 -57.29
CA ASN A 7 21.42 -10.74 -56.08
C ASN A 7 22.50 -11.09 -55.03
N THR A 8 23.51 -10.29 -54.96
CA THR A 8 24.42 -10.25 -53.78
C THR A 8 23.58 -9.89 -52.56
N TYR A 9 23.26 -10.89 -51.80
CA TYR A 9 22.67 -10.72 -50.48
C TYR A 9 23.73 -9.99 -49.60
N THR A 10 23.63 -8.68 -49.52
CA THR A 10 24.35 -7.95 -48.49
C THR A 10 23.71 -8.35 -47.16
N PRO A 11 24.39 -9.04 -46.24
CA PRO A 11 23.86 -9.32 -44.92
C PRO A 11 23.48 -7.98 -44.28
N LYS A 12 22.18 -7.78 -44.04
CA LYS A 12 21.74 -6.68 -43.17
C LYS A 12 22.58 -6.79 -41.91
N ARG A 13 23.16 -5.65 -41.46
CA ARG A 13 23.95 -5.58 -40.22
C ARG A 13 23.23 -6.36 -39.11
N PRO A 14 23.98 -7.08 -38.26
CA PRO A 14 23.36 -7.77 -37.16
C PRO A 14 22.49 -6.78 -36.37
N TYR A 15 21.31 -7.24 -36.00
CA TYR A 15 20.32 -6.48 -35.29
C TYR A 15 20.92 -5.89 -33.98
N GLN A 16 21.00 -4.58 -33.90
CA GLN A 16 21.51 -3.90 -32.72
C GLN A 16 20.31 -3.46 -31.87
N ILE A 17 20.17 -4.00 -30.68
CA ILE A 17 19.08 -3.67 -29.74
C ILE A 17 18.97 -2.15 -29.53
N GLY A 18 20.11 -1.45 -29.42
CA GLY A 18 20.15 0.00 -29.26
C GLY A 18 19.48 0.79 -30.40
N GLU A 19 19.30 0.21 -31.59
CA GLU A 19 18.64 0.91 -32.69
C GLU A 19 17.15 1.15 -32.51
N GLN A 20 16.53 0.46 -31.55
CA GLN A 20 15.09 0.56 -31.27
C GLN A 20 14.76 1.39 -30.05
N LEU A 21 15.76 1.86 -29.33
CA LEU A 21 15.58 2.67 -28.13
C LEU A 21 15.38 4.15 -28.48
N PRO A 22 14.79 4.94 -27.57
CA PRO A 22 14.73 6.39 -27.70
C PRO A 22 16.10 7.00 -27.97
N TYR A 23 16.12 8.06 -28.73
CA TYR A 23 17.34 8.75 -29.12
C TYR A 23 17.53 10.05 -28.34
N PHE A 24 16.49 10.88 -28.28
CA PHE A 24 16.47 12.19 -27.59
C PHE A 24 15.13 12.46 -26.96
N GLU A 25 15.13 13.32 -25.94
CA GLU A 25 13.97 13.95 -25.35
C GLU A 25 13.91 15.41 -25.82
N PHE A 26 12.74 15.87 -26.25
CA PHE A 26 12.61 17.22 -26.79
C PHE A 26 12.72 18.30 -25.72
N GLU A 27 11.97 18.19 -24.64
CA GLU A 27 11.93 19.20 -23.59
C GLU A 27 11.68 18.62 -22.21
N SER A 28 12.34 19.17 -21.21
CA SER A 28 12.18 18.82 -19.80
C SER A 28 11.31 19.81 -19.00
N ASP A 29 10.82 20.89 -19.63
CA ASP A 29 9.91 21.84 -18.98
C ASP A 29 8.49 21.25 -18.89
N PRO A 30 7.93 21.07 -17.68
CA PRO A 30 6.59 20.52 -17.49
C PRO A 30 5.46 21.35 -18.14
N ASN A 31 5.70 22.63 -18.38
CA ASN A 31 4.73 23.51 -19.04
C ASN A 31 4.80 23.45 -20.57
N SER A 32 5.81 22.78 -21.11
CA SER A 32 5.92 22.60 -22.56
C SER A 32 4.95 21.54 -23.06
N THR A 33 4.40 21.77 -24.21
CA THR A 33 3.55 20.80 -24.92
C THR A 33 4.32 19.58 -25.40
N PHE A 34 5.64 19.70 -25.51
CA PHE A 34 6.55 18.63 -25.94
C PHE A 34 7.31 18.01 -24.76
N TYR A 35 6.83 18.28 -23.56
CA TYR A 35 7.41 17.73 -22.35
C TYR A 35 7.49 16.21 -22.40
N ARG A 36 8.72 15.69 -22.29
CA ARG A 36 9.04 14.25 -22.27
C ARG A 36 8.55 13.48 -23.50
N VAL A 37 8.49 14.12 -24.66
CA VAL A 37 8.32 13.44 -25.94
C VAL A 37 9.70 12.99 -26.45
N HIS A 38 9.80 11.76 -26.91
CA HIS A 38 11.04 11.15 -27.37
C HIS A 38 11.07 11.04 -28.87
N LEU A 39 12.23 11.33 -29.46
CA LEU A 39 12.53 11.06 -30.86
C LEU A 39 13.22 9.71 -30.96
N LEU A 40 12.74 8.85 -31.85
CA LEU A 40 13.30 7.54 -32.14
C LEU A 40 14.24 7.62 -33.35
N LYS A 41 15.12 6.63 -33.49
CA LYS A 41 16.11 6.59 -34.58
C LYS A 41 15.49 6.48 -35.97
N ASP A 42 14.30 5.91 -36.07
CA ASP A 42 13.55 5.80 -37.31
C ASP A 42 12.71 7.06 -37.63
N GLY A 43 12.86 8.09 -36.83
CA GLY A 43 12.15 9.38 -36.98
C GLY A 43 10.75 9.39 -36.38
N ALA A 44 10.27 8.29 -35.81
CA ALA A 44 9.00 8.26 -35.11
C ALA A 44 9.07 9.05 -33.79
N LEU A 45 7.93 9.58 -33.37
CA LEU A 45 7.76 10.20 -32.07
C LEU A 45 7.19 9.18 -31.08
N GLY A 46 7.67 9.22 -29.87
CA GLY A 46 7.22 8.33 -28.80
C GLY A 46 7.05 9.03 -27.48
N ILE A 47 6.20 8.44 -26.63
CA ILE A 47 6.03 8.85 -25.26
C ILE A 47 5.87 7.62 -24.37
N CYS A 48 6.41 7.67 -23.18
CA CYS A 48 6.26 6.64 -22.15
C CYS A 48 5.58 7.22 -20.92
N TRP A 49 4.61 6.49 -20.39
CA TRP A 49 4.01 6.79 -19.11
C TRP A 49 4.28 5.66 -18.13
N SER A 50 4.74 6.01 -16.93
CA SER A 50 4.68 5.11 -15.79
C SER A 50 3.35 5.28 -15.08
N CYS A 51 2.79 4.20 -14.57
CA CYS A 51 1.58 4.22 -13.77
C CYS A 51 1.59 3.09 -12.75
N PRO A 52 0.93 3.27 -11.60
CA PRO A 52 0.65 2.16 -10.70
C PRO A 52 -0.30 1.18 -11.38
N VAL A 53 -0.27 -0.07 -10.94
CA VAL A 53 -1.28 -1.04 -11.37
C VAL A 53 -2.65 -0.58 -10.87
N PRO A 54 -3.68 -0.49 -11.72
CA PRO A 54 -5.02 -0.07 -11.31
C PRO A 54 -5.56 -0.91 -10.16
N ALA A 55 -6.12 -0.25 -9.15
CA ALA A 55 -6.66 -0.90 -7.96
C ALA A 55 -8.04 -1.55 -8.20
N SER A 56 -8.19 -2.25 -9.32
CA SER A 56 -9.47 -2.77 -9.82
C SER A 56 -10.14 -3.76 -8.87
N TYR A 57 -9.34 -4.52 -8.10
CA TYR A 57 -9.88 -5.45 -7.09
C TYR A 57 -10.33 -4.75 -5.80
N SER A 58 -9.96 -3.49 -5.63
CA SER A 58 -10.24 -2.72 -4.41
C SER A 58 -11.48 -1.84 -4.51
N VAL A 59 -12.13 -1.80 -5.67
CA VAL A 59 -13.30 -0.94 -5.95
C VAL A 59 -14.43 -1.78 -6.56
N ASP A 60 -15.67 -1.50 -6.18
CA ASP A 60 -16.83 -2.16 -6.78
C ASP A 60 -16.96 -1.78 -8.27
N GLY A 61 -17.11 -2.77 -9.14
CA GLY A 61 -17.10 -2.56 -10.58
C GLY A 61 -15.75 -2.08 -11.16
N GLY A 62 -14.67 -2.12 -10.36
CA GLY A 62 -13.35 -1.62 -10.76
C GLY A 62 -12.76 -2.34 -11.97
N ILE A 63 -12.98 -3.65 -12.09
CA ILE A 63 -12.56 -4.41 -13.27
C ILE A 63 -13.26 -3.89 -14.52
N GLU A 64 -14.59 -3.72 -14.48
CA GLU A 64 -15.38 -3.19 -15.57
C GLU A 64 -14.94 -1.78 -15.98
N THR A 65 -14.70 -0.92 -14.99
CA THR A 65 -14.25 0.45 -15.22
C THR A 65 -12.88 0.45 -15.89
N THR A 66 -11.93 -0.31 -15.38
CA THR A 66 -10.58 -0.42 -15.95
C THR A 66 -10.60 -0.96 -17.38
N VAL A 67 -11.39 -2.01 -17.64
CA VAL A 67 -11.58 -2.59 -18.98
C VAL A 67 -12.20 -1.57 -19.93
N ASN A 68 -13.19 -0.78 -19.49
CA ASN A 68 -13.83 0.24 -20.31
C ASN A 68 -12.90 1.39 -20.67
N GLU A 69 -12.09 1.88 -19.73
CA GLU A 69 -11.09 2.92 -19.97
C GLU A 69 -10.02 2.42 -20.95
N LEU A 70 -9.51 1.21 -20.71
CA LEU A 70 -8.55 0.59 -21.62
C LEU A 70 -9.13 0.41 -23.01
N ARG A 71 -10.39 -0.02 -23.11
CA ARG A 71 -11.10 -0.14 -24.40
C ARG A 71 -11.21 1.21 -25.10
N THR A 72 -11.61 2.25 -24.40
CA THR A 72 -11.70 3.60 -24.95
C THR A 72 -10.35 4.09 -25.45
N PHE A 73 -9.28 3.81 -24.70
CA PHE A 73 -7.92 4.08 -25.15
C PHE A 73 -7.57 3.35 -26.44
N LEU A 74 -7.78 2.02 -26.49
CA LEU A 74 -7.47 1.20 -27.67
C LEU A 74 -8.28 1.66 -28.91
N GLU A 75 -9.56 1.90 -28.74
CA GLU A 75 -10.47 2.31 -29.82
C GLU A 75 -10.24 3.78 -30.24
N GLY A 76 -9.69 4.62 -29.35
CA GLY A 76 -9.29 5.98 -29.64
C GLY A 76 -8.02 6.11 -30.50
N LEU A 77 -7.18 5.06 -30.55
CA LEU A 77 -5.91 5.12 -31.27
C LEU A 77 -6.11 5.26 -32.78
N PRO A 78 -5.41 6.20 -33.44
CA PRO A 78 -5.40 6.29 -34.90
C PRO A 78 -4.75 5.08 -35.57
N THR A 79 -5.10 4.85 -36.83
CA THR A 79 -4.53 3.73 -37.62
C THR A 79 -3.01 3.87 -37.74
N GLY A 80 -2.29 2.79 -37.46
CA GLY A 80 -0.84 2.71 -37.60
C GLY A 80 -0.06 3.19 -36.36
N TYR A 81 -0.70 3.81 -35.37
CA TYR A 81 -0.05 4.05 -34.09
C TYR A 81 0.22 2.72 -33.40
N GLU A 82 1.38 2.63 -32.78
CA GLU A 82 1.84 1.44 -32.05
C GLU A 82 1.90 1.75 -30.55
N ALA A 83 1.36 0.88 -29.75
CA ALA A 83 1.35 1.04 -28.30
C ALA A 83 1.76 -0.26 -27.59
N GLN A 84 2.24 -0.10 -26.37
CA GLN A 84 2.66 -1.23 -25.54
C GLN A 84 2.14 -1.01 -24.12
N ILE A 85 1.78 -2.10 -23.45
CA ILE A 85 1.60 -2.13 -21.99
C ILE A 85 2.58 -3.16 -21.47
N ILE A 86 3.45 -2.74 -20.57
CA ILE A 86 4.51 -3.55 -19.99
C ILE A 86 4.33 -3.52 -18.48
N MET A 87 4.04 -4.67 -17.90
CA MET A 87 3.95 -4.84 -16.45
C MET A 87 5.16 -5.62 -15.98
N THR A 88 5.93 -5.03 -15.10
CA THR A 88 7.15 -5.62 -14.54
C THR A 88 6.97 -5.84 -13.05
N SER A 89 7.13 -7.07 -12.60
CA SER A 89 7.23 -7.43 -11.19
C SER A 89 8.69 -7.71 -10.85
N HIS A 90 9.25 -6.95 -9.91
CA HIS A 90 10.63 -7.11 -9.46
C HIS A 90 10.69 -7.22 -7.92
N ASN A 91 11.74 -7.83 -7.41
CA ASN A 91 11.95 -8.06 -5.98
C ASN A 91 12.83 -6.99 -5.32
N ASN A 92 13.29 -5.99 -6.06
CA ASN A 92 14.05 -4.89 -5.53
C ASN A 92 13.13 -3.87 -4.83
N LEU A 93 13.08 -3.96 -3.50
CA LEU A 93 12.25 -3.10 -2.65
C LEU A 93 13.02 -1.95 -2.01
N MET A 94 14.28 -1.71 -2.41
CA MET A 94 15.17 -0.74 -1.76
C MET A 94 14.60 0.68 -1.75
N GLU A 95 14.01 1.13 -2.87
CA GLU A 95 13.44 2.47 -2.95
C GLU A 95 12.22 2.64 -2.01
N LYS A 96 11.35 1.64 -1.94
CA LYS A 96 10.23 1.62 -1.00
C LYS A 96 10.73 1.62 0.45
N MET A 97 11.74 0.81 0.76
CA MET A 97 12.29 0.76 2.11
C MET A 97 13.02 2.07 2.49
N ARG A 98 13.69 2.72 1.54
CA ARG A 98 14.29 4.05 1.78
C ARG A 98 13.23 5.09 2.17
N ARG A 99 12.10 5.13 1.48
CA ARG A 99 10.97 6.01 1.85
C ARG A 99 10.41 5.65 3.22
N TYR A 100 10.26 4.37 3.51
CA TYR A 100 9.82 3.91 4.82
C TYR A 100 10.77 4.36 5.93
N LEU A 101 12.08 4.23 5.74
CA LEU A 101 13.11 4.60 6.72
C LEU A 101 13.33 6.12 6.87
N ALA A 102 12.75 6.95 6.01
CA ALA A 102 12.90 8.41 6.07
C ALA A 102 12.19 9.08 7.25
N ALA A 103 11.35 8.37 8.00
CA ALA A 103 10.69 8.91 9.19
C ALA A 103 11.71 9.13 10.35
N ASN A 104 11.39 10.08 11.24
CA ASN A 104 12.18 10.41 12.41
C ASN A 104 11.55 9.79 13.66
N PRO A 105 12.03 8.65 14.15
CA PRO A 105 11.52 8.02 15.36
C PRO A 105 11.85 8.85 16.61
N PRO A 106 10.98 8.83 17.64
CA PRO A 106 11.16 9.64 18.85
C PRO A 106 12.23 9.11 19.82
N ILE A 107 12.62 7.84 19.68
CA ILE A 107 13.65 7.17 20.49
C ILE A 107 14.44 6.17 19.64
N GLU A 108 15.68 5.87 20.04
CA GLU A 108 16.59 4.95 19.34
C GLU A 108 16.01 3.53 19.16
N ARG A 109 15.33 3.00 20.19
CA ARG A 109 14.68 1.68 20.13
C ARG A 109 13.62 1.61 19.03
N ALA A 110 12.87 2.69 18.81
CA ALA A 110 11.88 2.78 17.74
C ALA A 110 12.53 2.80 16.34
N GLN A 111 13.70 3.41 16.21
CA GLN A 111 14.50 3.35 14.97
C GLN A 111 14.97 1.93 14.67
N ALA A 112 15.45 1.21 15.69
CA ALA A 112 15.87 -0.19 15.54
C ALA A 112 14.72 -1.11 15.07
N LEU A 113 13.50 -0.90 15.57
CA LEU A 113 12.32 -1.62 15.11
C LEU A 113 12.01 -1.35 13.64
N ARG A 114 12.06 -0.08 13.23
CA ARG A 114 11.80 0.32 11.85
C ARG A 114 12.83 -0.27 10.88
N GLN A 115 14.11 -0.28 11.30
CA GLN A 115 15.19 -0.89 10.55
C GLN A 115 15.02 -2.42 10.46
N SER A 116 14.73 -3.11 11.58
CA SER A 116 14.48 -4.55 11.61
C SER A 116 13.35 -4.96 10.65
N ARG A 117 12.29 -4.16 10.57
CA ARG A 117 11.18 -4.40 9.64
C ARG A 117 11.60 -4.22 8.19
N ALA A 118 12.33 -3.15 7.87
CA ALA A 118 12.83 -2.93 6.52
C ALA A 118 13.76 -4.06 6.05
N GLU A 119 14.67 -4.51 6.92
CA GLU A 119 15.54 -5.67 6.67
C GLU A 119 14.72 -6.93 6.37
N LYS A 120 13.72 -7.22 7.20
CA LYS A 120 12.82 -8.39 7.00
C LYS A 120 12.10 -8.36 5.67
N LEU A 121 11.59 -7.19 5.26
CA LEU A 121 10.89 -7.04 3.99
C LEU A 121 11.84 -7.16 2.80
N LEU A 122 13.07 -6.62 2.90
CA LEU A 122 14.10 -6.79 1.88
C LEU A 122 14.50 -8.27 1.74
N GLU A 123 14.76 -8.97 2.85
CA GLU A 123 15.03 -10.41 2.84
C GLU A 123 13.88 -11.20 2.18
N ALA A 124 12.63 -10.84 2.49
CA ALA A 124 11.45 -11.48 1.91
C ALA A 124 11.29 -11.20 0.41
N GLY A 125 11.85 -10.10 -0.09
CA GLY A 125 11.95 -9.80 -1.52
C GLY A 125 12.86 -10.78 -2.25
N PHE A 126 14.02 -11.11 -1.70
CA PHE A 126 14.99 -12.03 -2.33
C PHE A 126 14.72 -13.50 -2.00
N GLY A 127 14.61 -13.83 -0.71
CA GLY A 127 14.48 -15.21 -0.23
C GLY A 127 13.03 -15.68 -0.06
N GLY A 128 12.05 -14.80 -0.22
CA GLY A 128 10.66 -15.08 0.05
C GLY A 128 10.35 -15.24 1.54
N TYR A 129 9.07 -15.38 1.87
CA TYR A 129 8.56 -15.63 3.22
C TYR A 129 7.61 -16.81 3.24
N ALA A 130 7.57 -17.53 4.35
CA ALA A 130 6.72 -18.69 4.50
C ALA A 130 5.24 -18.28 4.62
N VAL A 131 4.37 -18.93 3.87
CA VAL A 131 2.90 -18.76 3.90
C VAL A 131 2.17 -20.03 4.30
N GLY A 132 2.89 -21.07 4.64
CA GLY A 132 2.41 -22.37 5.05
C GLY A 132 3.55 -23.37 5.08
N GLU A 133 3.27 -24.59 5.52
CA GLU A 133 4.26 -25.67 5.54
C GLU A 133 4.74 -25.98 4.12
N GLY A 134 6.03 -25.84 3.87
CA GLY A 134 6.63 -26.02 2.55
C GLY A 134 6.24 -24.97 1.48
N LEU A 135 5.37 -24.01 1.82
CA LEU A 135 4.92 -22.97 0.89
C LEU A 135 5.60 -21.65 1.18
N ARG A 136 6.19 -21.04 0.16
CA ARG A 136 6.79 -19.71 0.23
C ARG A 136 6.13 -18.77 -0.77
N SER A 137 6.05 -17.50 -0.41
CA SER A 137 5.73 -16.38 -1.28
C SER A 137 6.89 -15.40 -1.31
N GLN A 138 6.97 -14.57 -2.30
CA GLN A 138 8.03 -13.57 -2.43
C GLN A 138 7.42 -12.18 -2.47
N LEU A 139 8.06 -11.24 -1.81
CA LEU A 139 7.66 -9.84 -1.94
C LEU A 139 8.14 -9.28 -3.27
N ARG A 140 7.31 -8.43 -3.84
CA ARG A 140 7.56 -7.80 -5.13
C ARG A 140 7.04 -6.37 -5.16
N ASP A 141 7.57 -5.61 -6.08
CA ASP A 141 7.01 -4.35 -6.54
C ASP A 141 6.57 -4.51 -7.99
N THR A 142 5.37 -4.08 -8.32
CA THR A 142 4.85 -4.14 -9.68
C THR A 142 4.72 -2.73 -10.22
N SER A 143 5.38 -2.48 -11.33
CA SER A 143 5.29 -1.24 -12.10
C SER A 143 4.66 -1.52 -13.46
N MET A 144 3.98 -0.53 -14.00
CA MET A 144 3.42 -0.60 -15.34
C MET A 144 3.89 0.59 -16.16
N VAL A 145 4.30 0.29 -17.39
CA VAL A 145 4.68 1.30 -18.38
C VAL A 145 3.74 1.16 -19.58
N ILE A 146 3.12 2.26 -19.97
CA ILE A 146 2.35 2.39 -21.21
C ILE A 146 3.16 3.22 -22.18
N THR A 147 3.25 2.79 -23.44
CA THR A 147 3.97 3.54 -24.46
C THR A 147 3.05 3.81 -25.65
N LEU A 148 3.33 4.89 -26.34
CA LEU A 148 2.68 5.24 -27.61
C LEU A 148 3.74 5.79 -28.55
N ARG A 149 3.72 5.28 -29.80
CA ARG A 149 4.57 5.83 -30.87
C ARG A 149 3.78 6.07 -32.14
N THR A 150 4.22 7.05 -32.91
CA THR A 150 3.66 7.33 -34.25
C THR A 150 4.06 6.23 -35.23
N PRO A 151 3.30 6.04 -36.29
CA PRO A 151 3.77 5.29 -37.44
C PRO A 151 5.06 5.88 -37.99
N ASP A 152 5.82 5.03 -38.70
CA ASP A 152 7.03 5.47 -39.37
C ASP A 152 6.70 6.63 -40.33
N LEU A 153 7.36 7.75 -40.11
CA LEU A 153 7.23 8.93 -40.99
C LEU A 153 7.92 8.74 -42.36
N SER A 154 8.33 7.51 -42.70
CA SER A 154 9.16 7.18 -43.83
C SER A 154 8.58 7.50 -45.23
N GLY A 155 7.29 7.82 -45.35
CA GLY A 155 6.68 8.24 -46.60
C GLY A 155 7.21 9.61 -47.08
N ASN A 156 7.65 10.50 -46.20
CA ASN A 156 8.22 11.81 -46.50
C ASN A 156 9.66 12.00 -45.94
N LEU A 157 10.20 11.00 -45.26
CA LEU A 157 11.38 11.12 -44.39
C LEU A 157 12.60 10.28 -44.77
N GLY A 158 12.60 9.59 -45.90
CA GLY A 158 13.85 9.09 -46.49
C GLY A 158 14.88 10.25 -46.66
N ALA A 159 14.37 11.45 -46.91
CA ALA A 159 15.11 12.70 -46.83
C ALA A 159 15.52 13.09 -45.41
N LEU A 160 14.63 12.91 -44.39
CA LEU A 160 14.90 13.32 -43.01
C LEU A 160 15.88 12.39 -42.30
N GLN A 161 15.84 11.09 -42.58
CA GLN A 161 16.81 10.14 -42.06
C GLN A 161 18.20 10.40 -42.65
N SER A 162 18.27 10.76 -43.92
CA SER A 162 19.50 11.21 -44.56
C SER A 162 19.94 12.53 -43.96
N ILE A 163 19.05 13.45 -43.64
CA ILE A 163 19.33 14.76 -43.02
C ILE A 163 19.72 14.59 -41.54
N LEU A 164 19.01 13.74 -40.75
CA LEU A 164 19.38 13.43 -39.37
C LEU A 164 20.73 12.71 -39.27
N ASN A 165 21.00 11.73 -40.15
CA ASN A 165 22.30 11.08 -40.23
C ASN A 165 23.39 12.05 -40.72
N ALA A 166 23.04 12.94 -41.66
CA ALA A 166 23.94 14.04 -42.09
C ALA A 166 24.15 15.04 -40.95
N MET A 167 23.11 15.44 -40.19
CA MET A 167 23.27 16.34 -39.04
C MET A 167 24.15 15.73 -37.95
N TYR A 168 24.09 14.43 -37.70
CA TYR A 168 24.95 13.76 -36.72
C TYR A 168 26.40 13.73 -37.19
N GLN A 169 26.64 13.36 -38.43
CA GLN A 169 27.99 13.46 -39.03
C GLN A 169 28.43 14.90 -39.18
N VAL A 170 27.47 15.78 -39.40
CA VAL A 170 27.69 17.19 -39.67
C VAL A 170 27.81 17.98 -38.36
N ALA A 171 27.01 17.70 -37.31
CA ALA A 171 27.22 18.35 -36.03
C ALA A 171 28.61 18.05 -35.41
N ALA A 172 29.11 16.86 -35.65
CA ALA A 172 30.49 16.51 -35.26
C ALA A 172 31.55 17.23 -36.11
N ILE A 173 31.27 17.53 -37.39
CA ILE A 173 32.17 18.16 -38.34
C ILE A 173 31.91 19.67 -38.46
N PHE A 174 30.67 20.14 -38.37
CA PHE A 174 30.24 21.51 -38.62
C PHE A 174 30.43 22.50 -37.48
N SER A 175 30.57 22.01 -36.26
CA SER A 175 31.07 22.90 -35.19
C SER A 175 32.42 23.55 -35.53
N GLN A 176 33.07 23.10 -36.58
CA GLN A 176 34.40 23.57 -37.01
C GLN A 176 34.50 24.22 -38.40
N LEU A 177 33.53 24.08 -39.33
CA LEU A 177 33.86 24.41 -40.72
C LEU A 177 32.86 25.16 -41.63
N LEU A 178 31.61 25.44 -41.27
CA LEU A 178 30.67 26.11 -42.21
C LEU A 178 29.76 27.18 -41.58
N GLY A 179 29.49 28.19 -42.39
CA GLY A 179 28.85 29.42 -41.99
C GLY A 179 27.38 29.26 -41.57
N PHE A 180 26.99 30.05 -40.64
CA PHE A 180 25.73 30.10 -39.88
C PHE A 180 24.41 30.15 -40.69
N GLN A 181 24.41 30.45 -41.99
CA GLN A 181 23.18 30.71 -42.75
C GLN A 181 22.52 29.45 -43.36
N GLU A 182 23.27 28.48 -43.84
CA GLU A 182 22.70 27.25 -44.41
C GLU A 182 22.20 26.26 -43.32
N ALA A 183 22.91 26.23 -42.21
CA ALA A 183 22.43 25.53 -41.02
C ALA A 183 21.11 26.05 -40.49
N GLN A 184 20.86 27.37 -40.58
CA GLN A 184 19.59 27.98 -40.19
C GLN A 184 18.42 27.63 -41.12
N LEU A 185 18.66 27.41 -42.43
CA LEU A 185 17.61 27.12 -43.40
C LEU A 185 17.15 25.65 -43.25
N VAL A 186 18.08 24.73 -43.11
CA VAL A 186 17.81 23.33 -42.85
C VAL A 186 17.18 23.15 -41.47
N GLY A 187 17.65 23.87 -40.48
CA GLY A 187 17.03 23.90 -39.15
C GLY A 187 15.59 24.45 -39.16
N LYS A 188 15.28 25.47 -40.01
CA LYS A 188 13.92 25.97 -40.14
C LYS A 188 12.97 25.00 -40.81
N LEU A 189 13.40 24.32 -41.88
CA LEU A 189 12.59 23.29 -42.56
C LEU A 189 12.35 22.05 -41.69
N LEU A 190 13.39 21.62 -41.00
CA LEU A 190 13.30 20.50 -40.03
C LEU A 190 12.37 20.86 -38.87
N ASN A 191 12.51 22.07 -38.32
CA ASN A 191 11.63 22.58 -37.28
C ASN A 191 10.17 22.71 -37.72
N GLN A 192 9.90 23.00 -39.00
CA GLN A 192 8.54 23.06 -39.50
C GLN A 192 7.89 21.68 -39.63
N ILE A 193 8.57 20.69 -40.22
CA ILE A 193 8.08 19.32 -40.37
C ILE A 193 7.92 18.65 -39.00
N ILE A 194 8.89 18.85 -38.09
CA ILE A 194 8.82 18.34 -36.72
C ILE A 194 7.66 19.00 -35.99
N LYS A 195 7.45 20.32 -36.16
CA LYS A 195 6.32 21.02 -35.50
C LYS A 195 4.95 20.53 -35.96
N GLU A 196 4.78 20.22 -37.23
CA GLU A 196 3.51 19.71 -37.78
C GLU A 196 3.25 18.30 -37.22
N SER A 197 4.22 17.39 -37.31
CA SER A 197 4.13 16.01 -36.75
C SER A 197 3.97 16.02 -35.23
N LEU A 198 4.64 16.94 -34.53
CA LEU A 198 4.50 17.10 -33.08
C LEU A 198 3.11 17.62 -32.71
N ALA A 199 2.51 18.53 -33.51
CA ALA A 199 1.17 19.05 -33.24
C ALA A 199 0.11 17.94 -33.36
N GLU A 200 0.18 17.11 -34.38
CA GLU A 200 -0.72 15.95 -34.57
C GLU A 200 -0.53 14.93 -33.43
N PHE A 201 0.72 14.59 -33.11
CA PHE A 201 1.01 13.65 -32.02
C PHE A 201 0.54 14.17 -30.68
N ARG A 202 0.67 15.48 -30.42
CA ARG A 202 0.18 16.13 -29.22
C ARG A 202 -1.32 15.94 -29.01
N GLU A 203 -2.14 16.10 -30.06
CA GLU A 203 -3.60 15.92 -29.96
C GLU A 203 -3.93 14.49 -29.56
N VAL A 204 -3.25 13.50 -30.13
CA VAL A 204 -3.41 12.09 -29.79
C VAL A 204 -2.97 11.83 -28.34
N VAL A 205 -1.81 12.36 -27.91
CA VAL A 205 -1.30 12.21 -26.54
C VAL A 205 -2.28 12.82 -25.53
N MET A 206 -2.79 14.03 -25.77
CA MET A 206 -3.76 14.66 -24.87
C MET A 206 -5.06 13.85 -24.78
N SER A 207 -5.54 13.30 -25.89
CA SER A 207 -6.72 12.42 -25.90
C SER A 207 -6.48 11.16 -25.07
N VAL A 208 -5.33 10.53 -25.23
CA VAL A 208 -4.92 9.35 -24.47
C VAL A 208 -4.82 9.66 -22.97
N GLU A 209 -4.15 10.76 -22.60
CA GLU A 209 -4.00 11.18 -21.21
C GLU A 209 -5.34 11.48 -20.54
N ASN A 210 -6.23 12.14 -21.23
CA ASN A 210 -7.59 12.41 -20.73
C ASN A 210 -8.39 11.11 -20.49
N THR A 211 -8.16 10.10 -21.31
CA THR A 211 -8.84 8.80 -21.18
C THR A 211 -8.28 7.98 -20.04
N LEU A 212 -6.95 7.88 -19.93
CA LEU A 212 -6.29 6.98 -18.99
C LEU A 212 -6.13 7.56 -17.57
N ASN A 213 -6.32 8.87 -17.39
CA ASN A 213 -5.97 9.52 -16.12
C ASN A 213 -6.93 9.22 -14.96
N GLN A 214 -8.08 8.65 -15.22
CA GLN A 214 -9.08 8.37 -14.18
C GLN A 214 -8.67 7.19 -13.29
N MET A 215 -8.25 6.08 -13.88
CA MET A 215 -7.88 4.85 -13.17
C MET A 215 -6.38 4.55 -13.17
N PHE A 216 -5.68 4.98 -14.24
CA PHE A 216 -4.27 4.60 -14.42
C PHE A 216 -3.29 5.57 -13.77
N HIS A 217 -3.70 6.79 -13.44
CA HIS A 217 -2.83 7.80 -12.82
C HIS A 217 -1.47 7.91 -13.53
N ILE A 218 -1.49 8.14 -14.84
CA ILE A 218 -0.32 8.12 -15.68
C ILE A 218 0.62 9.31 -15.42
N HIS A 219 1.93 9.05 -15.49
CA HIS A 219 2.98 10.03 -15.35
C HIS A 219 3.97 9.88 -16.50
N ARG A 220 4.24 10.97 -17.25
CA ARG A 220 5.23 10.93 -18.34
C ARG A 220 6.62 10.67 -17.80
N MET A 221 7.32 9.71 -18.38
CA MET A 221 8.68 9.33 -17.96
C MET A 221 9.74 10.21 -18.62
N SER A 222 10.72 10.67 -17.84
CA SER A 222 11.97 11.24 -18.36
C SER A 222 12.92 10.14 -18.88
N LEU A 223 13.98 10.52 -19.58
CA LEU A 223 15.01 9.57 -20.01
C LEU A 223 15.72 8.92 -18.81
N GLU A 224 15.93 9.64 -17.72
CA GLU A 224 16.49 9.09 -16.49
C GLU A 224 15.58 8.01 -15.88
N GLU A 225 14.29 8.29 -15.79
CA GLU A 225 13.27 7.34 -15.31
C GLU A 225 13.17 6.12 -16.23
N LEU A 226 13.23 6.35 -17.54
CA LEU A 226 13.23 5.29 -18.53
C LEU A 226 14.49 4.42 -18.43
N LYS A 227 15.67 5.04 -18.24
CA LYS A 227 16.93 4.32 -17.99
C LYS A 227 16.87 3.49 -16.70
N GLU A 228 16.27 4.03 -15.64
CA GLU A 228 16.03 3.27 -14.41
C GLU A 228 15.10 2.09 -14.64
N HIS A 229 14.05 2.25 -15.43
CA HIS A 229 13.15 1.14 -15.79
C HIS A 229 13.91 0.03 -16.56
N TYR A 230 14.74 0.40 -17.53
CA TYR A 230 15.56 -0.58 -18.23
C TYR A 230 16.50 -1.34 -17.30
N TRP A 231 17.17 -0.66 -16.39
CA TRP A 231 18.06 -1.32 -15.44
C TRP A 231 17.32 -2.25 -14.50
N HIS A 232 16.21 -1.79 -13.94
CA HIS A 232 15.41 -2.63 -13.02
C HIS A 232 14.83 -3.86 -13.70
N THR A 233 14.48 -3.75 -14.98
CA THR A 233 13.80 -4.81 -15.71
C THR A 233 14.77 -5.78 -16.38
N TYR A 234 15.85 -5.27 -17.01
CA TYR A 234 16.71 -6.05 -17.90
C TYR A 234 18.15 -6.17 -17.42
N ALA A 235 18.53 -5.51 -16.35
CA ALA A 235 19.85 -5.62 -15.75
C ALA A 235 19.78 -5.32 -14.23
N PRO A 236 18.92 -6.01 -13.46
CA PRO A 236 18.70 -5.68 -12.05
C PRO A 236 19.97 -5.86 -11.19
N SER A 237 20.89 -6.75 -11.57
CA SER A 237 22.17 -6.96 -10.87
C SER A 237 23.21 -5.89 -11.14
N TYR A 238 23.03 -5.07 -12.18
CA TYR A 238 23.99 -4.04 -12.57
C TYR A 238 23.97 -2.81 -11.65
N LYS A 239 22.79 -2.46 -11.13
CA LYS A 239 22.61 -1.21 -10.39
C LYS A 239 23.04 -1.36 -8.93
N GLU A 240 23.99 -0.52 -8.50
CA GLU A 240 24.25 -0.36 -7.07
C GLU A 240 22.99 0.22 -6.37
N PRO A 241 22.68 -0.21 -5.12
CA PRO A 241 21.42 0.14 -4.43
C PRO A 241 21.12 1.64 -4.32
N ASN A 242 22.12 2.50 -4.42
CA ASN A 242 21.99 3.96 -4.27
C ASN A 242 22.27 4.76 -5.55
N GLN A 243 22.52 4.11 -6.67
CA GLN A 243 22.86 4.77 -7.90
C GLN A 243 21.60 5.28 -8.62
N LYS A 244 21.48 6.61 -8.79
CA LYS A 244 20.47 7.21 -9.66
C LYS A 244 20.94 7.14 -11.11
N ALA A 245 20.01 6.90 -12.02
CA ALA A 245 20.31 6.99 -13.45
C ALA A 245 20.57 8.46 -13.82
N VAL A 246 21.68 8.68 -14.48
CA VAL A 246 22.04 9.97 -15.05
C VAL A 246 22.14 9.79 -16.56
N VAL A 247 21.54 10.71 -17.30
CA VAL A 247 21.59 10.73 -18.77
C VAL A 247 22.44 11.93 -19.22
N ASP A 248 23.50 11.65 -19.97
CA ASP A 248 24.25 12.70 -20.64
C ASP A 248 23.47 13.16 -21.90
N LYS A 249 22.94 14.38 -21.87
CA LYS A 249 22.15 14.94 -22.97
C LYS A 249 22.99 15.20 -24.25
N LYS A 250 24.31 15.08 -24.18
CA LYS A 250 25.22 15.24 -25.34
C LYS A 250 25.43 13.93 -26.10
N MET A 251 25.03 12.82 -25.52
CA MET A 251 25.14 11.48 -26.13
C MET A 251 23.75 10.91 -26.42
N PRO A 252 23.58 10.14 -27.49
CA PRO A 252 22.35 9.41 -27.74
C PRO A 252 21.96 8.51 -26.55
N PHE A 253 20.69 8.51 -26.21
CA PHE A 253 20.20 7.72 -25.06
C PHE A 253 20.48 6.23 -25.21
N ASN A 254 20.27 5.68 -26.41
CA ASN A 254 20.47 4.26 -26.71
C ASN A 254 21.89 3.75 -26.41
N ASP A 255 22.90 4.63 -26.49
CA ASP A 255 24.29 4.28 -26.22
C ASP A 255 24.60 4.25 -24.71
N GLN A 256 23.67 4.74 -23.89
CA GLN A 256 23.82 4.89 -22.45
C GLN A 256 23.02 3.87 -21.62
N VAL A 257 22.13 3.07 -22.26
CA VAL A 257 21.19 2.21 -21.54
C VAL A 257 21.82 0.89 -21.12
N PHE A 258 22.47 0.20 -22.03
CA PHE A 258 23.04 -1.12 -21.81
C PHE A 258 24.58 -1.13 -21.95
N PRO A 259 25.32 -0.80 -20.88
CA PRO A 259 26.77 -0.87 -20.90
C PRO A 259 27.31 -2.31 -20.72
N LEU A 260 26.42 -3.32 -20.69
CA LEU A 260 26.75 -4.70 -20.39
C LEU A 260 26.77 -5.57 -21.67
N PRO A 261 27.62 -6.61 -21.72
CA PRO A 261 27.58 -7.59 -22.79
C PRO A 261 26.26 -8.36 -22.76
N ILE A 262 25.71 -8.64 -23.95
CA ILE A 262 24.52 -9.45 -24.13
C ILE A 262 24.95 -10.74 -24.86
N GLU A 263 24.73 -11.86 -24.19
CA GLU A 263 24.98 -13.19 -24.72
C GLU A 263 23.64 -13.87 -24.99
N ASN A 264 23.50 -14.54 -26.11
CA ASN A 264 22.28 -15.28 -26.45
C ASN A 264 22.66 -16.74 -26.71
N GLU A 265 22.35 -17.58 -25.74
CA GLU A 265 22.57 -19.03 -25.81
C GLU A 265 21.21 -19.74 -26.00
N HIS A 266 20.82 -19.94 -27.25
CA HIS A 266 19.60 -20.64 -27.64
C HIS A 266 18.32 -19.94 -27.06
N GLN A 267 17.73 -20.51 -26.02
CA GLN A 267 16.53 -19.96 -25.35
C GLN A 267 16.83 -19.04 -24.18
N ILE A 268 18.08 -18.94 -23.77
CA ILE A 268 18.54 -18.15 -22.64
C ILE A 268 19.30 -16.92 -23.14
N ILE A 269 18.94 -15.77 -22.61
CA ILE A 269 19.62 -14.51 -22.85
C ILE A 269 20.30 -14.12 -21.55
N LYS A 270 21.59 -13.78 -21.63
CA LYS A 270 22.35 -13.30 -20.49
C LYS A 270 22.74 -11.84 -20.73
N ILE A 271 22.44 -10.98 -19.77
CA ILE A 271 22.81 -9.55 -19.77
C ILE A 271 23.60 -9.29 -18.48
N GLY A 272 24.93 -9.18 -18.59
CA GLY A 272 25.78 -9.14 -17.42
C GLY A 272 25.67 -10.43 -16.59
N ASP A 273 25.21 -10.33 -15.36
CA ASP A 273 24.98 -11.47 -14.45
C ASP A 273 23.52 -11.97 -14.41
N ASP A 274 22.63 -11.33 -15.17
CA ASP A 274 21.21 -11.63 -15.19
C ASP A 274 20.84 -12.55 -16.37
N TYR A 275 19.97 -13.53 -16.12
CA TYR A 275 19.50 -14.49 -17.12
C TYR A 275 18.02 -14.27 -17.43
N PHE A 276 17.65 -14.34 -18.70
CA PHE A 276 16.29 -14.10 -19.18
C PHE A 276 15.81 -15.21 -20.12
N GLY A 277 14.52 -15.51 -20.07
CA GLY A 277 13.81 -16.33 -21.01
C GLY A 277 12.50 -15.68 -21.44
N VAL A 278 12.03 -16.00 -22.66
CA VAL A 278 10.83 -15.41 -23.22
C VAL A 278 9.86 -16.50 -23.65
N VAL A 279 8.62 -16.38 -23.18
CA VAL A 279 7.51 -17.25 -23.60
C VAL A 279 6.45 -16.38 -24.27
N MET A 280 6.24 -16.61 -25.55
CA MET A 280 5.27 -15.88 -26.36
C MET A 280 3.93 -16.63 -26.42
N MET A 281 2.85 -15.90 -26.56
CA MET A 281 1.55 -16.46 -26.87
C MET A 281 1.44 -16.71 -28.38
N ALA A 282 1.46 -17.98 -28.79
CA ALA A 282 1.39 -18.35 -30.19
C ALA A 282 -0.07 -18.37 -30.71
N MET A 283 -1.03 -18.78 -29.88
CA MET A 283 -2.46 -18.73 -30.20
C MET A 283 -3.26 -18.27 -28.99
N MET A 284 -4.26 -17.45 -29.23
CA MET A 284 -5.22 -17.03 -28.22
C MET A 284 -6.23 -18.13 -27.89
N PRO A 285 -6.79 -18.15 -26.67
CA PRO A 285 -7.91 -19.02 -26.35
C PRO A 285 -9.17 -18.61 -27.14
N ASP A 286 -10.07 -19.56 -27.32
CA ASP A 286 -11.33 -19.32 -28.05
C ASP A 286 -12.30 -18.43 -27.25
N VAL A 287 -12.22 -18.47 -25.95
CA VAL A 287 -13.02 -17.65 -25.02
C VAL A 287 -12.09 -16.98 -24.01
N VAL A 288 -12.28 -15.70 -23.83
CA VAL A 288 -11.49 -14.87 -22.88
C VAL A 288 -12.46 -14.20 -21.92
N ASP A 289 -12.23 -14.41 -20.62
CA ASP A 289 -12.90 -13.68 -19.55
C ASP A 289 -12.03 -12.52 -19.06
N LYS A 290 -12.62 -11.57 -18.35
CA LYS A 290 -11.90 -10.43 -17.79
C LYS A 290 -10.74 -10.89 -16.87
N ASP A 291 -9.59 -10.24 -17.00
CA ASP A 291 -8.35 -10.59 -16.28
C ASP A 291 -7.88 -12.04 -16.52
N TYR A 292 -8.08 -12.54 -17.75
CA TYR A 292 -7.83 -13.94 -18.09
C TYR A 292 -6.41 -14.41 -17.75
N LEU A 293 -5.41 -13.58 -18.00
CA LEU A 293 -4.01 -13.87 -17.69
C LEU A 293 -3.57 -13.44 -16.28
N GLY A 294 -4.45 -12.90 -15.45
CA GLY A 294 -4.11 -12.46 -14.08
C GLY A 294 -3.57 -13.59 -13.21
N ILE A 295 -4.01 -14.83 -13.44
CA ILE A 295 -3.48 -16.00 -12.75
C ILE A 295 -1.98 -16.22 -13.03
N ILE A 296 -1.47 -15.85 -14.20
CA ILE A 296 -0.05 -15.97 -14.53
C ILE A 296 0.75 -15.05 -13.64
N ARG A 297 0.36 -13.77 -13.55
CA ARG A 297 1.02 -12.81 -12.68
C ARG A 297 1.00 -13.26 -11.21
N ARG A 298 -0.12 -13.75 -10.73
CA ARG A 298 -0.27 -14.21 -9.33
C ARG A 298 0.46 -15.51 -9.02
N SER A 299 0.63 -16.38 -10.02
CA SER A 299 1.28 -17.69 -9.83
C SER A 299 2.81 -17.65 -9.92
N LEU A 300 3.38 -16.60 -10.50
CA LEU A 300 4.82 -16.43 -10.60
C LEU A 300 5.41 -15.86 -9.32
N ILE A 301 6.34 -16.58 -8.73
CA ILE A 301 7.00 -16.22 -7.46
C ILE A 301 8.28 -15.39 -7.71
N SER A 302 8.71 -15.25 -8.97
CA SER A 302 9.98 -14.61 -9.36
C SER A 302 9.76 -13.31 -10.13
N GLN A 303 10.85 -12.62 -10.40
CA GLN A 303 10.85 -11.49 -11.31
C GLN A 303 10.35 -11.89 -12.69
N HIS A 304 9.43 -11.13 -13.21
CA HIS A 304 8.89 -11.34 -14.53
C HIS A 304 8.30 -10.05 -15.10
N SER A 305 8.20 -9.99 -16.42
CA SER A 305 7.47 -8.94 -17.11
C SER A 305 6.44 -9.57 -18.05
N VAL A 306 5.22 -9.04 -18.04
CA VAL A 306 4.19 -9.36 -19.04
C VAL A 306 4.07 -8.15 -19.94
N PHE A 307 4.21 -8.35 -21.24
CA PHE A 307 4.06 -7.27 -22.20
C PHE A 307 3.03 -7.61 -23.25
N ILE A 308 2.29 -6.62 -23.65
CA ILE A 308 1.42 -6.68 -24.81
C ILE A 308 1.70 -5.48 -25.71
N ASN A 309 1.91 -5.78 -26.97
CA ASN A 309 2.16 -4.81 -28.02
C ASN A 309 0.97 -4.84 -28.98
N PHE A 310 0.47 -3.69 -29.38
CA PHE A 310 -0.70 -3.63 -30.27
C PHE A 310 -0.67 -2.40 -31.17
N THR A 311 -1.31 -2.55 -32.34
CA THR A 311 -1.51 -1.45 -33.27
C THR A 311 -2.90 -1.53 -33.91
N THR A 312 -3.48 -0.39 -34.17
CA THR A 312 -4.79 -0.31 -34.81
C THR A 312 -4.64 -0.61 -36.31
N ALA A 313 -5.33 -1.66 -36.76
CA ALA A 313 -5.36 -2.06 -38.19
C ALA A 313 -6.16 -1.06 -39.03
N ASN A 314 -5.92 -1.05 -40.34
CA ASN A 314 -6.78 -0.33 -41.28
C ASN A 314 -8.15 -1.00 -41.33
N GLN A 315 -9.15 -0.43 -40.65
CA GLN A 315 -10.47 -1.02 -40.46
C GLN A 315 -11.19 -1.33 -41.79
N GLY A 316 -11.04 -0.46 -42.78
CA GLY A 316 -11.64 -0.67 -44.10
C GLY A 316 -11.10 -1.91 -44.81
N MET A 317 -9.77 -2.02 -44.86
CA MET A 317 -9.11 -3.19 -45.46
C MET A 317 -9.39 -4.48 -44.70
N GLU A 318 -9.39 -4.43 -43.38
CA GLU A 318 -9.61 -5.62 -42.56
C GLU A 318 -11.06 -6.13 -42.63
N ARG A 319 -12.05 -5.23 -42.71
CA ARG A 319 -13.46 -5.61 -42.99
C ARG A 319 -13.63 -6.32 -44.31
N ILE A 320 -12.93 -5.88 -45.39
CA ILE A 320 -12.92 -6.52 -46.67
C ILE A 320 -12.29 -7.92 -46.58
N LYS A 321 -11.10 -8.03 -45.97
CA LYS A 321 -10.40 -9.31 -45.74
C LYS A 321 -11.26 -10.29 -44.94
N LEU A 322 -11.94 -9.85 -43.90
CA LEU A 322 -12.87 -10.65 -43.09
C LEU A 322 -14.01 -11.17 -43.93
N THR A 323 -14.64 -10.30 -44.72
CA THR A 323 -15.80 -10.69 -45.56
C THR A 323 -15.41 -11.68 -46.63
N VAL A 324 -14.32 -11.39 -47.36
CA VAL A 324 -13.81 -12.29 -48.44
C VAL A 324 -13.29 -13.60 -47.84
N GLY A 325 -12.53 -13.52 -46.75
CA GLY A 325 -11.96 -14.69 -46.05
C GLY A 325 -13.02 -15.62 -45.46
N ALA A 326 -14.06 -15.04 -44.84
CA ALA A 326 -15.18 -15.80 -44.28
C ALA A 326 -15.97 -16.50 -45.36
N GLU A 327 -16.27 -15.79 -46.47
CA GLU A 327 -17.00 -16.36 -47.63
C GLU A 327 -16.19 -17.48 -48.29
N PHE A 328 -14.87 -17.29 -48.44
CA PHE A 328 -13.97 -18.29 -48.97
C PHE A 328 -13.93 -19.56 -48.12
N ARG A 329 -13.74 -19.41 -46.79
CA ARG A 329 -13.73 -20.55 -45.85
C ARG A 329 -15.09 -21.24 -45.82
N ARG A 330 -16.19 -20.48 -45.80
CA ARG A 330 -17.54 -21.03 -45.87
C ARG A 330 -17.79 -21.88 -47.12
N ARG A 331 -17.27 -21.47 -48.29
CA ARG A 331 -17.37 -22.23 -49.54
C ARG A 331 -16.54 -23.50 -49.49
N ILE A 332 -15.30 -23.45 -49.00
CA ILE A 332 -14.44 -24.62 -48.83
C ILE A 332 -15.03 -25.60 -47.83
N ALA A 333 -15.39 -25.14 -46.63
CA ALA A 333 -15.97 -26.00 -45.61
C ALA A 333 -17.33 -26.58 -46.07
N GLY A 334 -18.16 -25.81 -46.73
CA GLY A 334 -19.43 -26.26 -47.28
C GLY A 334 -19.31 -27.38 -48.34
N ALA A 335 -18.12 -27.50 -48.94
CA ALA A 335 -17.82 -28.61 -49.87
C ALA A 335 -17.46 -29.93 -49.15
N PHE A 336 -16.96 -29.85 -47.89
CA PHE A 336 -16.48 -30.99 -47.12
C PHE A 336 -17.25 -31.24 -45.81
N ASN A 337 -17.71 -30.21 -45.15
CA ASN A 337 -18.39 -30.29 -43.85
C ASN A 337 -19.37 -29.12 -43.67
N LYS A 338 -20.70 -29.40 -43.66
CA LYS A 338 -21.73 -28.35 -43.48
C LYS A 338 -21.76 -27.71 -42.07
N GLU A 339 -21.45 -28.46 -41.03
CA GLU A 339 -21.43 -27.96 -39.64
C GLU A 339 -20.28 -26.96 -39.45
N GLU A 340 -19.12 -27.24 -39.98
CA GLU A 340 -17.98 -26.35 -39.97
C GLU A 340 -18.23 -25.08 -40.80
N ALA A 341 -18.92 -25.18 -41.92
CA ALA A 341 -19.31 -24.01 -42.70
C ALA A 341 -20.33 -23.11 -41.97
N GLN A 342 -21.24 -23.69 -41.20
CA GLN A 342 -22.16 -22.95 -40.34
C GLN A 342 -21.44 -22.26 -39.19
N ALA A 343 -20.52 -22.94 -38.52
CA ALA A 343 -19.70 -22.38 -37.44
C ALA A 343 -18.89 -21.14 -37.92
N TYR A 344 -18.20 -21.23 -39.06
CA TYR A 344 -17.51 -20.08 -39.65
C TYR A 344 -18.45 -18.92 -40.01
N GLY A 345 -19.67 -19.23 -40.46
CA GLY A 345 -20.68 -18.22 -40.75
C GLY A 345 -21.15 -17.48 -39.49
N GLN A 346 -21.38 -18.20 -38.40
CA GLN A 346 -21.78 -17.66 -37.13
C GLN A 346 -20.67 -16.80 -36.51
N GLU A 347 -19.43 -17.29 -36.48
CA GLU A 347 -18.25 -16.55 -35.99
C GLU A 347 -18.06 -15.24 -36.76
N ALA A 348 -18.11 -15.28 -38.09
CA ALA A 348 -17.98 -14.07 -38.90
C ALA A 348 -19.14 -13.08 -38.67
N SER A 349 -20.34 -13.56 -38.36
CA SER A 349 -21.49 -12.73 -38.03
C SER A 349 -21.30 -12.06 -36.69
N GLN A 350 -20.84 -12.78 -35.65
CA GLN A 350 -20.53 -12.23 -34.32
C GLN A 350 -19.47 -11.14 -34.41
N VAL A 351 -18.36 -11.40 -35.11
CA VAL A 351 -17.32 -10.38 -35.32
C VAL A 351 -17.88 -9.16 -36.04
N LYS A 352 -18.72 -9.30 -37.03
CA LYS A 352 -19.36 -8.17 -37.72
C LYS A 352 -20.24 -7.36 -36.75
N THR A 353 -21.05 -8.01 -35.90
CA THR A 353 -21.89 -7.34 -34.92
C THR A 353 -21.03 -6.50 -33.96
N ARG A 354 -19.97 -7.06 -33.41
CA ARG A 354 -19.05 -6.33 -32.54
C ARG A 354 -18.37 -5.15 -33.24
N LEU A 355 -18.05 -5.27 -34.54
CA LEU A 355 -17.53 -4.15 -35.34
C LEU A 355 -18.59 -3.06 -35.61
N PHE A 356 -19.86 -3.38 -35.65
CA PHE A 356 -20.95 -2.38 -35.72
C PHE A 356 -21.16 -1.70 -34.39
N GLU A 357 -20.87 -2.35 -33.28
CA GLU A 357 -20.88 -1.79 -31.94
C GLU A 357 -19.66 -0.86 -31.65
N GLY A 358 -18.79 -0.65 -32.65
CA GLY A 358 -17.65 0.25 -32.54
C GLY A 358 -16.33 -0.42 -32.19
N ARG A 359 -16.28 -1.75 -32.02
CA ARG A 359 -15.01 -2.47 -31.78
C ARG A 359 -14.08 -2.34 -32.97
N LYS A 360 -12.79 -2.25 -32.71
CA LYS A 360 -11.74 -2.16 -33.73
C LYS A 360 -10.97 -3.46 -33.85
N ILE A 361 -10.58 -3.78 -35.09
CA ILE A 361 -9.62 -4.84 -35.37
C ILE A 361 -8.24 -4.29 -35.10
N MET A 362 -7.46 -5.04 -34.34
CA MET A 362 -6.10 -4.70 -33.98
C MET A 362 -5.16 -5.86 -34.29
N TYR A 363 -3.88 -5.57 -34.43
CA TYR A 363 -2.83 -6.57 -34.37
C TYR A 363 -2.19 -6.50 -32.99
N ALA A 364 -2.17 -7.63 -32.26
CA ALA A 364 -1.62 -7.72 -30.93
C ALA A 364 -0.61 -8.86 -30.80
N MET A 365 0.39 -8.66 -29.96
CA MET A 365 1.41 -9.64 -29.62
C MET A 365 1.63 -9.60 -28.10
N LEU A 366 1.56 -10.76 -27.45
CA LEU A 366 1.72 -10.90 -26.02
C LEU A 366 2.86 -11.86 -25.70
N GLY A 367 3.67 -11.51 -24.71
CA GLY A 367 4.75 -12.34 -24.19
C GLY A 367 4.97 -12.15 -22.70
N VAL A 368 5.63 -13.13 -22.11
CA VAL A 368 6.08 -13.12 -20.72
C VAL A 368 7.59 -13.33 -20.72
N ILE A 369 8.29 -12.42 -20.06
CA ILE A 369 9.72 -12.52 -19.80
C ILE A 369 9.89 -13.02 -18.38
N VAL A 370 10.77 -13.96 -18.18
CA VAL A 370 11.21 -14.39 -16.85
C VAL A 370 12.66 -14.03 -16.64
N HIS A 371 12.97 -13.69 -15.42
CA HIS A 371 14.30 -13.36 -14.95
C HIS A 371 14.75 -14.34 -13.86
N GLY A 372 16.02 -14.70 -13.88
CA GLY A 372 16.67 -15.52 -12.85
C GLY A 372 18.17 -15.22 -12.77
N TYR A 373 18.79 -15.75 -11.73
CA TYR A 373 20.24 -15.61 -11.48
C TYR A 373 21.06 -16.81 -12.01
N SER A 374 20.40 -17.77 -12.66
CA SER A 374 21.03 -18.88 -13.38
C SER A 374 20.15 -19.33 -14.55
N ALA A 375 20.77 -19.95 -15.55
CA ALA A 375 20.07 -20.53 -16.69
C ALA A 375 19.03 -21.56 -16.28
N GLU A 376 19.38 -22.45 -15.34
CA GLU A 376 18.49 -23.51 -14.81
C GLU A 376 17.23 -22.94 -14.15
N GLN A 377 17.37 -21.84 -13.39
CA GLN A 377 16.24 -21.15 -12.76
C GLN A 377 15.31 -20.57 -13.83
N VAL A 378 15.85 -19.98 -14.88
CA VAL A 378 15.04 -19.41 -15.98
C VAL A 378 14.31 -20.52 -16.75
N GLU A 379 14.94 -21.65 -16.99
CA GLU A 379 14.32 -22.80 -17.64
C GLU A 379 13.14 -23.36 -16.82
N ASP A 380 13.29 -23.51 -15.50
CA ASP A 380 12.19 -23.94 -14.61
C ASP A 380 11.03 -22.94 -14.65
N LEU A 381 11.32 -21.64 -14.64
CA LEU A 381 10.29 -20.60 -14.73
C LEU A 381 9.55 -20.62 -16.06
N MET A 382 10.26 -20.79 -17.18
CA MET A 382 9.63 -20.93 -18.51
C MET A 382 8.72 -22.15 -18.58
N LEU A 383 9.13 -23.28 -17.98
CA LEU A 383 8.30 -24.47 -17.89
C LEU A 383 7.02 -24.24 -17.10
N ARG A 384 7.11 -23.49 -15.98
CA ARG A 384 5.92 -23.13 -15.17
C ARG A 384 4.96 -22.24 -15.93
N ILE A 385 5.47 -21.23 -16.66
CA ILE A 385 4.62 -20.37 -17.50
C ILE A 385 3.95 -21.19 -18.60
N ASN A 386 4.71 -22.04 -19.27
CA ASN A 386 4.21 -22.92 -20.31
C ASN A 386 3.05 -23.81 -19.79
N ALA A 387 3.20 -24.36 -18.57
CA ALA A 387 2.15 -25.12 -17.93
C ALA A 387 0.93 -24.27 -17.58
N ASN A 388 1.11 -23.04 -17.10
CA ASN A 388 0.01 -22.12 -16.78
C ASN A 388 -0.72 -21.66 -18.03
N PHE A 389 -0.02 -21.34 -19.13
CA PHE A 389 -0.65 -21.01 -20.41
C PHE A 389 -1.52 -22.16 -20.92
N LYS A 390 -1.01 -23.40 -20.85
CA LYS A 390 -1.77 -24.58 -21.26
C LYS A 390 -3.03 -24.79 -20.42
N LYS A 391 -2.99 -24.53 -19.10
CA LYS A 391 -4.18 -24.58 -18.23
C LYS A 391 -5.26 -23.57 -18.66
N LEU A 392 -4.84 -22.43 -19.21
CA LEU A 392 -5.71 -21.39 -19.74
C LEU A 392 -6.05 -21.59 -21.23
N SER A 393 -5.82 -22.75 -21.80
CA SER A 393 -6.04 -23.02 -23.23
C SER A 393 -5.28 -22.05 -24.18
N VAL A 394 -4.27 -21.36 -23.67
CA VAL A 394 -3.34 -20.56 -24.48
C VAL A 394 -2.26 -21.49 -25.02
N VAL A 395 -1.94 -21.36 -26.29
CA VAL A 395 -0.82 -22.08 -26.90
C VAL A 395 0.46 -21.25 -26.70
N PRO A 396 1.36 -21.64 -25.78
CA PRO A 396 2.62 -20.96 -25.60
C PRO A 396 3.66 -21.40 -26.62
N ASP A 397 4.62 -20.51 -26.87
CA ASP A 397 5.86 -20.84 -27.59
C ASP A 397 7.05 -20.28 -26.81
N VAL A 398 7.94 -21.16 -26.39
CA VAL A 398 9.22 -20.79 -25.78
C VAL A 398 10.16 -20.36 -26.88
N GLU A 399 10.51 -19.08 -26.89
CA GLU A 399 11.39 -18.53 -27.92
C GLU A 399 12.82 -19.08 -27.77
N LYS A 400 13.32 -19.63 -28.89
CA LYS A 400 14.66 -20.24 -28.94
C LYS A 400 15.61 -19.38 -29.77
N SER A 401 15.57 -19.56 -31.07
CA SER A 401 16.49 -18.89 -32.00
C SER A 401 16.28 -17.37 -32.08
N MET A 402 15.09 -16.89 -31.69
CA MET A 402 14.70 -15.48 -31.75
C MET A 402 14.47 -14.89 -30.37
N ALA A 403 14.98 -15.52 -29.33
CA ALA A 403 14.78 -15.09 -27.93
C ALA A 403 15.19 -13.64 -27.69
N LEU A 404 16.34 -13.22 -28.17
CA LEU A 404 16.82 -11.85 -28.05
C LEU A 404 15.92 -10.82 -28.72
N GLN A 405 15.38 -11.15 -29.89
CA GLN A 405 14.44 -10.27 -30.57
C GLN A 405 13.09 -10.20 -29.85
N ALA A 406 12.61 -11.33 -29.37
CA ALA A 406 11.38 -11.37 -28.55
C ALA A 406 11.55 -10.56 -27.26
N LEU A 407 12.72 -10.64 -26.61
CA LEU A 407 13.06 -9.79 -25.47
C LEU A 407 12.99 -8.30 -25.84
N SER A 408 13.59 -7.92 -26.98
CA SER A 408 13.62 -6.52 -27.42
C SER A 408 12.23 -5.94 -27.69
N TYR A 409 11.23 -6.78 -28.01
CA TYR A 409 9.85 -6.33 -28.22
C TYR A 409 9.13 -5.92 -26.92
N SER A 410 9.70 -6.25 -25.77
CA SER A 410 9.22 -5.76 -24.49
C SER A 410 9.84 -4.41 -24.09
N PHE A 411 10.87 -3.93 -24.81
CA PHE A 411 11.48 -2.65 -24.49
C PHE A 411 10.51 -1.50 -24.82
N PRO A 412 10.34 -0.55 -23.90
CA PRO A 412 9.53 0.63 -24.15
C PRO A 412 9.86 1.30 -25.46
N LEU A 413 8.87 1.55 -26.32
CA LEU A 413 8.96 2.15 -27.66
C LEU A 413 9.71 1.33 -28.72
N ALA A 414 10.26 0.14 -28.37
CA ALA A 414 11.07 -0.63 -29.31
C ALA A 414 10.28 -1.50 -30.28
N TRP A 415 9.03 -1.81 -29.97
CA TRP A 415 8.23 -2.68 -30.81
C TRP A 415 7.67 -1.98 -32.04
N ARG A 416 7.74 -2.67 -33.19
CA ARG A 416 7.07 -2.31 -34.43
C ARG A 416 6.38 -3.53 -35.05
N ASN A 417 5.13 -3.36 -35.45
CA ASN A 417 4.35 -4.44 -36.06
C ASN A 417 5.00 -5.00 -37.34
N GLU A 418 5.68 -4.16 -38.10
CA GLU A 418 6.42 -4.61 -39.29
C GLU A 418 7.53 -5.60 -39.00
N TYR A 419 8.22 -5.42 -37.88
CA TYR A 419 9.30 -6.31 -37.45
C TYR A 419 8.77 -7.62 -36.88
N SER A 420 7.54 -7.65 -36.40
CA SER A 420 6.90 -8.85 -35.88
C SER A 420 6.33 -9.78 -36.94
N LYS A 421 6.15 -9.30 -38.20
CA LYS A 421 5.62 -10.11 -39.28
C LYS A 421 6.42 -11.40 -39.55
N PRO A 422 7.77 -11.40 -39.58
CA PRO A 422 8.55 -12.62 -39.75
C PRO A 422 8.36 -13.64 -38.65
N PHE A 423 8.04 -13.17 -37.44
CA PHE A 423 7.81 -13.99 -36.24
C PHE A 423 6.48 -14.71 -36.24
N ALA A 424 5.50 -14.22 -37.00
CA ALA A 424 4.12 -14.71 -36.96
C ALA A 424 3.52 -14.79 -35.55
N ARG A 425 3.94 -13.90 -34.61
CA ARG A 425 3.41 -13.82 -33.24
C ARG A 425 2.35 -12.73 -33.08
N SER A 426 2.31 -11.77 -34.01
CA SER A 426 1.25 -10.77 -34.04
C SER A 426 -0.05 -11.39 -34.57
N ARG A 427 -1.10 -11.28 -33.77
CA ARG A 427 -2.42 -11.86 -34.06
C ARG A 427 -3.45 -10.77 -34.31
N ARG A 428 -4.39 -11.08 -35.19
CA ARG A 428 -5.53 -10.20 -35.45
C ARG A 428 -6.60 -10.48 -34.38
N VAL A 429 -7.00 -9.50 -33.65
CA VAL A 429 -7.90 -9.57 -32.50
C VAL A 429 -8.85 -8.39 -32.49
N LEU A 430 -9.90 -8.44 -31.71
CA LEU A 430 -10.76 -7.30 -31.44
C LEU A 430 -10.25 -6.52 -30.17
N SER A 431 -10.57 -5.23 -30.11
CA SER A 431 -10.14 -4.36 -29.01
C SER A 431 -10.59 -4.84 -27.64
N ASP A 432 -11.80 -5.36 -27.52
CA ASP A 432 -12.34 -5.90 -26.28
C ASP A 432 -11.66 -7.21 -25.85
N ASP A 433 -11.30 -8.10 -26.76
CA ASP A 433 -10.56 -9.33 -26.43
C ASP A 433 -9.17 -9.01 -25.84
N ILE A 434 -8.53 -7.92 -26.31
CA ILE A 434 -7.27 -7.45 -25.72
C ILE A 434 -7.51 -6.99 -24.28
N CYS A 435 -8.56 -6.20 -24.04
CA CYS A 435 -8.87 -5.66 -22.71
C CYS A 435 -9.15 -6.74 -21.66
N ASP A 436 -9.85 -7.80 -22.08
CA ASP A 436 -10.16 -8.91 -21.19
C ASP A 436 -8.94 -9.83 -20.95
N LEU A 437 -8.01 -9.89 -21.90
CA LEU A 437 -6.83 -10.75 -21.82
C LEU A 437 -5.75 -10.19 -20.88
N ILE A 438 -5.54 -8.87 -20.86
CA ILE A 438 -4.41 -8.23 -20.18
C ILE A 438 -4.51 -8.34 -18.66
N PRO A 439 -3.44 -8.75 -17.93
CA PRO A 439 -3.43 -8.88 -16.48
C PRO A 439 -3.13 -7.56 -15.78
N ILE A 440 -3.84 -6.47 -16.10
CA ILE A 440 -3.60 -5.11 -15.56
C ILE A 440 -4.32 -4.82 -14.25
N HIS A 441 -5.03 -5.79 -13.71
CA HIS A 441 -5.81 -5.61 -12.50
C HIS A 441 -4.99 -5.88 -11.25
N GLY A 442 -5.11 -5.03 -10.25
CA GLY A 442 -4.37 -5.14 -8.99
C GLY A 442 -5.17 -4.71 -7.77
N HIS A 443 -4.52 -4.81 -6.62
CA HIS A 443 -5.01 -4.28 -5.36
C HIS A 443 -4.52 -2.85 -5.13
N TRP A 444 -5.21 -2.14 -4.26
CA TRP A 444 -4.74 -0.83 -3.83
C TRP A 444 -3.37 -0.96 -3.13
N GLY A 445 -2.36 -0.27 -3.64
CA GLY A 445 -0.99 -0.32 -3.13
C GLY A 445 -0.70 0.66 -1.99
N GLY A 446 -1.74 1.35 -1.49
CA GLY A 446 -1.59 2.28 -0.37
C GLY A 446 -1.18 3.69 -0.78
N HIS A 447 -0.69 4.44 0.20
CA HIS A 447 -0.24 5.81 0.05
C HIS A 447 1.15 5.91 -0.58
N GLY A 448 1.47 7.09 -1.12
CA GLY A 448 2.80 7.37 -1.63
C GLY A 448 3.12 6.72 -2.97
N GLN A 449 2.15 6.16 -3.68
CA GLN A 449 2.35 5.70 -5.04
C GLN A 449 2.48 6.91 -5.98
N ARG A 450 3.45 6.82 -6.89
CA ARG A 450 3.73 7.88 -7.86
C ARG A 450 2.54 8.11 -8.78
N GLY A 451 2.25 9.38 -9.07
CA GLY A 451 1.14 9.79 -9.91
C GLY A 451 -0.22 9.77 -9.23
N THR A 452 -0.36 9.16 -8.04
CA THR A 452 -1.62 9.17 -7.30
C THR A 452 -1.80 10.47 -6.50
N PRO A 453 -3.04 10.86 -6.16
CA PRO A 453 -3.29 12.00 -5.28
C PRO A 453 -2.56 11.91 -3.93
N GLN A 454 -2.30 10.68 -3.47
CA GLN A 454 -1.65 10.39 -2.19
C GLN A 454 -0.12 10.22 -2.29
N GLU A 455 0.52 10.60 -3.40
CA GLU A 455 1.97 10.45 -3.61
C GLU A 455 2.82 11.11 -2.52
N LYS A 456 2.37 12.26 -2.00
CA LYS A 456 3.10 13.04 -0.98
C LYS A 456 2.99 12.48 0.43
N HIS A 457 2.12 11.50 0.67
CA HIS A 457 1.95 10.92 1.99
C HIS A 457 3.16 10.07 2.38
N LEU A 458 3.64 10.26 3.60
CA LEU A 458 4.74 9.48 4.14
C LEU A 458 4.25 8.15 4.71
N PRO A 459 4.93 7.04 4.45
CA PRO A 459 4.54 5.74 4.97
C PRO A 459 4.78 5.65 6.50
N GLN A 460 3.71 5.68 7.27
CA GLN A 460 3.77 5.41 8.71
C GLN A 460 3.77 3.91 8.99
N ALA A 461 2.89 3.17 8.31
CA ALA A 461 2.82 1.72 8.41
C ALA A 461 3.10 1.07 7.06
N VAL A 462 3.64 -0.15 7.12
CA VAL A 462 3.92 -0.99 5.98
C VAL A 462 3.28 -2.37 6.18
N TYR A 463 2.50 -2.78 5.19
CA TYR A 463 1.82 -4.07 5.14
C TYR A 463 2.11 -4.76 3.81
N VAL A 464 1.73 -6.01 3.70
CA VAL A 464 1.88 -6.80 2.48
C VAL A 464 0.51 -7.29 2.02
N ASN A 465 0.13 -7.05 0.77
CA ASN A 465 -1.11 -7.58 0.23
C ASN A 465 -0.98 -9.07 -0.16
N ARG A 466 -2.09 -9.69 -0.56
CA ARG A 466 -2.12 -11.12 -0.94
C ARG A 466 -1.26 -11.45 -2.15
N ASP A 467 -1.04 -10.47 -3.03
CA ASP A 467 -0.18 -10.63 -4.21
C ASP A 467 1.32 -10.51 -3.88
N GLY A 468 1.67 -10.27 -2.62
CA GLY A 468 3.06 -10.08 -2.17
C GLY A 468 3.58 -8.66 -2.43
N GLU A 469 2.71 -7.71 -2.73
CA GLU A 469 3.09 -6.32 -2.94
C GLU A 469 3.03 -5.53 -1.64
N ILE A 470 3.93 -4.55 -1.49
CA ILE A 470 3.97 -3.67 -0.33
C ILE A 470 2.86 -2.63 -0.44
N THR A 471 2.09 -2.52 0.63
CA THR A 471 1.07 -1.49 0.84
C THR A 471 1.53 -0.55 1.95
N PHE A 472 1.81 0.70 1.59
CA PHE A 472 2.10 1.75 2.56
C PHE A 472 0.83 2.41 3.07
N PHE A 473 0.80 2.75 4.36
CA PHE A 473 -0.33 3.43 4.93
C PHE A 473 0.10 4.61 5.83
N ASP A 474 -0.46 5.79 5.55
CA ASP A 474 -0.36 6.97 6.41
C ASP A 474 -1.65 7.10 7.21
N HIS A 475 -1.59 6.73 8.49
CA HIS A 475 -2.74 6.76 9.39
C HIS A 475 -3.18 8.20 9.73
N THR A 476 -2.30 9.16 9.55
CA THR A 476 -2.53 10.58 9.84
C THR A 476 -2.52 11.45 8.58
N ALA A 477 -2.87 10.87 7.44
CA ALA A 477 -2.94 11.59 6.17
C ALA A 477 -3.81 12.85 6.31
N PRO A 478 -3.33 14.01 5.82
CA PRO A 478 -3.97 15.30 6.04
C PRO A 478 -5.37 15.41 5.41
N ASP A 479 -5.62 14.66 4.35
CA ASP A 479 -6.88 14.62 3.59
C ASP A 479 -7.94 13.68 4.20
N PHE A 480 -7.61 12.93 5.26
CA PHE A 480 -8.64 12.23 6.03
C PHE A 480 -9.54 13.21 6.81
N VAL A 481 -10.84 12.99 6.76
CA VAL A 481 -11.82 13.76 7.56
C VAL A 481 -11.49 13.68 9.04
N ASN A 482 -11.09 12.50 9.52
CA ASN A 482 -10.50 12.28 10.84
C ASN A 482 -9.53 11.09 10.78
N TRP A 483 -8.75 10.88 11.86
CA TRP A 483 -7.76 9.81 11.92
C TRP A 483 -8.21 8.60 12.72
N HIS A 484 -9.46 8.58 13.20
CA HIS A 484 -9.95 7.54 14.09
C HIS A 484 -10.13 6.21 13.35
N TYR A 485 -9.94 5.11 14.07
CA TYR A 485 -9.97 3.78 13.51
C TYR A 485 -10.56 2.73 14.46
N ALA A 486 -10.99 1.59 13.92
CA ALA A 486 -11.37 0.41 14.67
C ALA A 486 -10.59 -0.81 14.22
N ILE A 487 -10.22 -1.67 15.17
CA ILE A 487 -9.67 -3.01 14.94
C ILE A 487 -10.71 -4.00 15.48
N THR A 488 -11.17 -4.92 14.62
CA THR A 488 -12.12 -5.97 15.01
C THR A 488 -11.58 -7.33 14.62
N GLY A 489 -11.88 -8.34 15.42
CA GLY A 489 -11.48 -9.71 15.13
C GLY A 489 -11.62 -10.62 16.34
N THR A 490 -11.95 -11.87 16.08
CA THR A 490 -12.16 -12.88 17.12
C THR A 490 -10.88 -13.24 17.88
N SER A 491 -11.04 -13.90 19.02
CA SER A 491 -9.90 -14.50 19.74
C SER A 491 -9.11 -15.44 18.83
N GLY A 492 -7.79 -15.33 18.85
CA GLY A 492 -6.89 -16.10 17.99
C GLY A 492 -6.76 -15.58 16.54
N SER A 493 -7.46 -14.50 16.17
CA SER A 493 -7.29 -13.86 14.84
C SER A 493 -5.99 -13.08 14.68
N GLY A 494 -5.22 -12.87 15.77
CA GLY A 494 -4.01 -12.04 15.80
C GLY A 494 -4.25 -10.59 16.19
N LYS A 495 -5.39 -10.26 16.80
CA LYS A 495 -5.79 -8.90 17.15
C LYS A 495 -4.80 -8.20 18.09
N SER A 496 -4.45 -8.78 19.25
CA SER A 496 -3.48 -8.17 20.19
C SER A 496 -2.13 -7.93 19.51
N PHE A 497 -1.72 -8.86 18.65
CA PHE A 497 -0.53 -8.73 17.83
C PHE A 497 -0.63 -7.54 16.85
N ALA A 498 -1.76 -7.38 16.17
CA ALA A 498 -2.02 -6.25 15.25
C ALA A 498 -2.02 -4.91 15.99
N VAL A 499 -2.53 -4.88 17.22
CA VAL A 499 -2.52 -3.68 18.09
C VAL A 499 -1.09 -3.27 18.42
N VAL A 500 -0.26 -4.20 18.89
CA VAL A 500 1.15 -3.92 19.20
C VAL A 500 1.90 -3.50 17.94
N ASP A 501 1.71 -4.23 16.83
CA ASP A 501 2.35 -3.93 15.55
C ASP A 501 2.01 -2.51 15.06
N LEU A 502 0.74 -2.13 15.07
CA LEU A 502 0.30 -0.80 14.67
C LEU A 502 0.87 0.28 15.59
N THR A 503 0.80 0.07 16.92
CA THR A 503 1.32 1.01 17.91
C THR A 503 2.81 1.26 17.70
N LEU A 504 3.61 0.19 17.49
CA LEU A 504 5.05 0.29 17.21
C LEU A 504 5.34 0.97 15.88
N GLN A 505 4.58 0.68 14.83
CA GLN A 505 4.75 1.33 13.53
C GLN A 505 4.46 2.84 13.61
N LEU A 506 3.37 3.23 14.27
CA LEU A 506 3.04 4.64 14.50
C LEU A 506 4.10 5.34 15.33
N PHE A 507 4.56 4.71 16.41
CA PHE A 507 5.61 5.26 17.28
C PHE A 507 6.91 5.45 16.50
N SER A 508 7.33 4.46 15.74
CA SER A 508 8.52 4.54 14.90
C SER A 508 8.39 5.52 13.72
N ALA A 509 7.18 5.94 13.37
CA ALA A 509 6.90 6.92 12.33
C ALA A 509 6.71 8.35 12.84
N GLY A 510 6.97 8.61 14.14
CA GLY A 510 6.91 9.95 14.73
C GLY A 510 5.53 10.34 15.26
N VAL A 511 4.64 9.37 15.57
CA VAL A 511 3.50 9.64 16.44
C VAL A 511 4.02 9.64 17.88
N GLU A 512 4.32 10.82 18.38
CA GLU A 512 5.23 11.00 19.51
C GLU A 512 4.65 10.56 20.84
N LYS A 513 3.34 10.73 21.05
CA LYS A 513 2.66 10.41 22.31
C LYS A 513 1.57 9.37 22.07
N GLN A 514 1.70 8.25 22.75
CA GLN A 514 0.78 7.13 22.62
C GLN A 514 0.28 6.65 23.98
N TYR A 515 -1.02 6.51 24.09
CA TYR A 515 -1.71 6.05 25.28
C TYR A 515 -2.57 4.84 24.92
N LEU A 516 -2.35 3.73 25.60
CA LEU A 516 -3.10 2.50 25.43
C LEU A 516 -3.82 2.15 26.73
N MET A 517 -5.13 2.01 26.70
CA MET A 517 -5.93 1.52 27.82
C MET A 517 -6.35 0.10 27.53
N THR A 518 -6.05 -0.83 28.42
CA THR A 518 -6.31 -2.27 28.21
C THR A 518 -6.79 -2.93 29.51
N ILE A 519 -7.43 -4.08 29.31
CA ILE A 519 -7.86 -4.98 30.39
C ILE A 519 -7.08 -6.30 30.38
N LYS A 520 -5.96 -6.32 29.65
CA LYS A 520 -5.12 -7.51 29.46
C LYS A 520 -3.68 -7.22 29.81
N ASP A 521 -2.97 -8.24 30.25
CA ASP A 521 -1.53 -8.23 30.51
C ASP A 521 -0.67 -8.50 29.23
N ASP A 522 -1.32 -8.74 28.11
CA ASP A 522 -0.67 -8.99 26.81
C ASP A 522 0.33 -7.89 26.42
N TYR A 523 0.12 -6.65 26.91
CA TYR A 523 0.90 -5.47 26.54
C TYR A 523 1.95 -5.04 27.57
N ASP A 524 2.00 -5.67 28.74
CA ASP A 524 2.84 -5.22 29.86
C ASP A 524 4.33 -5.22 29.51
N ARG A 525 4.84 -6.31 28.94
CA ARG A 525 6.22 -6.41 28.49
C ARG A 525 6.58 -5.36 27.42
N PHE A 526 5.69 -5.16 26.46
CA PHE A 526 5.84 -4.14 25.42
C PHE A 526 5.96 -2.75 26.05
N ALA A 527 5.07 -2.43 27.02
CA ALA A 527 5.06 -1.16 27.70
C ALA A 527 6.35 -0.93 28.53
N GLU A 528 6.79 -1.92 29.29
CA GLU A 528 8.03 -1.83 30.07
C GLU A 528 9.29 -1.73 29.19
N THR A 529 9.23 -2.29 27.98
CA THR A 529 10.36 -2.24 27.06
C THR A 529 10.43 -0.92 26.29
N MET A 530 9.30 -0.38 25.84
CA MET A 530 9.25 0.74 24.91
C MET A 530 8.80 2.07 25.54
N GLY A 531 8.20 2.03 26.72
CA GLY A 531 7.60 3.20 27.35
C GLY A 531 7.42 3.00 28.83
N LYS A 532 6.20 3.27 29.31
CA LYS A 532 5.83 3.22 30.72
C LYS A 532 4.58 2.37 30.91
N LEU A 533 4.66 1.42 31.81
CA LEU A 533 3.55 0.60 32.23
C LEU A 533 2.94 1.16 33.52
N ILE A 534 1.64 1.40 33.51
CA ILE A 534 0.84 1.81 34.65
C ILE A 534 -0.14 0.70 34.97
N ILE A 535 0.19 -0.14 35.94
CA ILE A 535 -0.72 -1.18 36.43
C ILE A 535 -1.59 -0.58 37.52
N ILE A 536 -2.90 -0.59 37.29
CA ILE A 536 -3.85 -0.19 38.31
C ILE A 536 -4.25 -1.42 39.13
N ASP A 537 -3.78 -1.46 40.35
CA ASP A 537 -3.97 -2.57 41.28
C ASP A 537 -4.28 -2.04 42.68
N LEU A 538 -5.40 -2.49 43.24
CA LEU A 538 -5.85 -2.04 44.56
C LEU A 538 -4.97 -2.57 45.71
N ASP A 539 -4.31 -3.71 45.50
CA ASP A 539 -3.46 -4.32 46.50
C ASP A 539 -2.04 -3.70 46.51
N ARG A 540 -1.48 -3.41 45.34
CA ARG A 540 -0.13 -2.85 45.18
C ARG A 540 -0.10 -1.36 45.43
N GLN A 541 -1.01 -0.61 44.83
CA GLN A 541 -1.19 0.82 44.95
C GLN A 541 0.15 1.62 44.89
N ASP A 542 1.00 1.27 43.91
CA ASP A 542 2.28 1.93 43.68
C ASP A 542 2.22 3.00 42.58
N THR A 543 1.00 3.22 42.04
CA THR A 543 0.72 4.14 40.96
C THR A 543 -0.36 5.14 41.37
N CYS A 544 -0.15 6.41 41.08
CA CYS A 544 -1.15 7.47 41.35
C CYS A 544 -1.75 7.99 40.03
N ILE A 545 -3.09 8.07 40.02
CA ILE A 545 -3.92 8.56 38.90
C ILE A 545 -4.73 9.79 39.30
N ASN A 546 -4.12 10.72 40.01
CA ASN A 546 -4.75 11.95 40.44
C ASN A 546 -5.30 12.76 39.24
N PRO A 547 -6.65 13.00 39.13
CA PRO A 547 -7.24 13.74 38.01
C PRO A 547 -7.14 15.27 38.20
N PHE A 548 -6.81 15.77 39.37
CA PHE A 548 -6.89 17.19 39.77
C PHE A 548 -5.60 17.94 39.42
N THR A 549 -5.18 17.92 38.18
CA THR A 549 -3.89 18.49 37.75
C THR A 549 -4.06 19.63 36.75
N GLY A 550 -3.11 20.57 36.76
CA GLY A 550 -3.07 21.71 35.83
C GLY A 550 -3.88 22.92 36.29
N GLU A 551 -3.85 23.99 35.47
CA GLU A 551 -4.58 25.24 35.78
C GLU A 551 -6.09 25.08 35.66
N ILE A 552 -6.85 25.72 36.55
CA ILE A 552 -8.30 25.62 36.56
C ILE A 552 -8.90 26.45 35.41
N THR A 553 -9.75 25.78 34.62
CA THR A 553 -10.60 26.38 33.59
C THR A 553 -12.04 25.97 33.83
N LYS A 554 -13.02 26.63 33.23
CA LYS A 554 -14.45 26.23 33.36
C LYS A 554 -14.67 24.77 32.96
N GLN A 555 -14.00 24.30 31.91
CA GLN A 555 -14.09 22.94 31.43
C GLN A 555 -13.44 21.98 32.43
N ARG A 556 -12.28 22.33 32.96
CA ARG A 556 -11.54 21.50 33.91
C ARG A 556 -12.24 21.42 35.26
N LEU A 557 -12.80 22.53 35.73
CA LEU A 557 -13.64 22.55 36.93
C LEU A 557 -14.84 21.57 36.77
N GLN A 558 -15.50 21.57 35.62
CA GLN A 558 -16.59 20.63 35.36
C GLN A 558 -16.11 19.16 35.36
N GLN A 559 -14.93 18.87 34.83
CA GLN A 559 -14.35 17.53 34.86
C GLN A 559 -14.00 17.08 36.28
N TRP A 560 -13.37 17.98 37.05
CA TRP A 560 -13.04 17.72 38.45
C TRP A 560 -14.30 17.54 39.30
N THR A 561 -15.32 18.37 39.08
CA THR A 561 -16.65 18.21 39.72
C THR A 561 -17.20 16.81 39.44
N THR A 562 -17.17 16.34 38.16
CA THR A 562 -17.60 15.00 37.79
C THR A 562 -16.77 13.91 38.46
N ALA A 563 -15.47 14.10 38.60
CA ALA A 563 -14.59 13.15 39.29
C ALA A 563 -14.99 13.03 40.79
N VAL A 564 -15.22 14.16 41.44
CA VAL A 564 -15.67 14.18 42.85
C VAL A 564 -17.10 13.61 42.98
N GLU A 565 -18.01 13.94 42.05
CA GLU A 565 -19.37 13.33 42.03
C GLU A 565 -19.30 11.79 41.99
N LEU A 566 -18.39 11.22 41.17
CA LEU A 566 -18.18 9.77 41.11
C LEU A 566 -17.56 9.20 42.39
N MET A 567 -16.68 9.95 43.05
CA MET A 567 -16.03 9.55 44.30
C MET A 567 -16.99 9.53 45.51
N VAL A 568 -17.96 10.47 45.55
CA VAL A 568 -18.95 10.54 46.62
C VAL A 568 -20.21 9.73 46.39
N GLN A 569 -20.37 9.10 45.22
CA GLN A 569 -21.52 8.26 44.93
C GLN A 569 -21.50 6.94 45.68
N LYS A 570 -22.60 6.61 46.37
CA LYS A 570 -22.75 5.39 47.16
C LYS A 570 -23.86 4.52 46.61
N GLY A 571 -23.52 3.40 45.98
CA GLY A 571 -24.49 2.46 45.42
C GLY A 571 -25.30 3.07 44.26
N GLU A 572 -26.61 3.03 44.30
CA GLU A 572 -27.52 3.60 43.28
C GLU A 572 -27.78 5.09 43.45
N HIS A 573 -27.28 5.72 44.55
CA HIS A 573 -27.48 7.14 44.82
C HIS A 573 -26.63 8.00 43.90
N LYS A 574 -27.30 8.70 42.96
CA LYS A 574 -26.65 9.71 42.10
C LYS A 574 -26.79 11.07 42.79
N THR A 575 -25.70 11.87 42.74
CA THR A 575 -25.71 13.25 43.21
C THR A 575 -26.85 14.04 42.56
N ASN A 576 -27.62 14.75 43.42
CA ASN A 576 -28.68 15.62 42.93
C ASN A 576 -28.06 16.99 42.48
N ARG A 577 -28.91 17.84 41.91
CA ARG A 577 -28.49 19.15 41.36
C ARG A 577 -27.89 20.09 42.43
N ILE A 578 -28.36 20.00 43.67
CA ILE A 578 -27.84 20.83 44.78
C ILE A 578 -26.49 20.32 45.21
N GLU A 579 -26.33 19.02 45.39
CA GLU A 579 -25.07 18.37 45.71
C GLU A 579 -23.98 18.65 44.65
N GLY A 580 -24.32 18.51 43.37
CA GLY A 580 -23.39 18.84 42.26
C GLY A 580 -22.92 20.30 42.28
N ARG A 581 -23.81 21.25 42.67
CA ARG A 581 -23.41 22.66 42.83
C ARG A 581 -22.50 22.89 44.02
N ILE A 582 -22.76 22.19 45.14
CA ILE A 582 -21.89 22.25 46.31
C ILE A 582 -20.48 21.70 45.93
N ILE A 583 -20.43 20.56 45.26
CA ILE A 583 -19.16 19.99 44.83
C ILE A 583 -18.40 20.96 43.92
N GLU A 584 -19.06 21.57 42.92
CA GLU A 584 -18.43 22.56 42.05
C GLU A 584 -17.78 23.72 42.84
N GLN A 585 -18.53 24.27 43.80
CA GLN A 585 -18.04 25.38 44.65
C GLN A 585 -16.89 24.97 45.58
N VAL A 586 -16.97 23.78 46.18
CA VAL A 586 -15.95 23.24 47.07
C VAL A 586 -14.67 22.90 46.28
N VAL A 587 -14.76 22.34 45.09
CA VAL A 587 -13.61 22.06 44.27
C VAL A 587 -12.91 23.35 43.83
N GLN A 588 -13.66 24.40 43.46
CA GLN A 588 -13.07 25.71 43.19
C GLN A 588 -12.39 26.29 44.44
N TYR A 589 -13.07 26.25 45.59
CA TYR A 589 -12.49 26.71 46.86
C TYR A 589 -11.24 25.92 47.24
N ALA A 590 -11.22 24.61 47.06
CA ALA A 590 -10.06 23.78 47.32
C ALA A 590 -8.85 24.19 46.47
N TYR A 591 -9.08 24.47 45.19
CA TYR A 591 -8.04 24.96 44.28
C TYR A 591 -7.46 26.29 44.71
N ASP A 592 -8.30 27.20 45.22
CA ASP A 592 -7.86 28.54 45.65
C ASP A 592 -7.04 28.53 46.97
N ILE A 593 -7.14 27.47 47.78
CA ILE A 593 -6.44 27.35 49.05
C ILE A 593 -5.27 26.37 49.08
N VAL A 594 -5.10 25.57 48.03
CA VAL A 594 -3.97 24.62 47.94
C VAL A 594 -2.65 25.39 47.90
N PRO A 595 -1.60 25.01 48.65
CA PRO A 595 -0.30 25.66 48.60
C PRO A 595 0.35 25.58 47.23
N ASP A 596 1.12 26.62 46.85
CA ASP A 596 1.81 26.69 45.54
C ASP A 596 2.81 25.55 45.30
N ASP A 597 3.32 24.93 46.38
CA ASP A 597 4.26 23.81 46.35
C ASP A 597 3.61 22.43 46.42
N ASP A 598 2.28 22.36 46.43
CA ASP A 598 1.50 21.11 46.44
C ASP A 598 0.54 21.04 45.23
N VAL A 599 -0.05 19.88 44.99
CA VAL A 599 -1.06 19.65 43.94
C VAL A 599 -2.43 19.44 44.56
N LEU A 600 -3.48 19.88 43.86
CA LEU A 600 -4.85 19.58 44.31
C LEU A 600 -5.04 18.05 44.31
N ARG A 601 -5.58 17.50 45.39
CA ARG A 601 -5.80 16.09 45.66
C ARG A 601 -7.00 15.86 46.57
N PRO A 602 -7.53 14.63 46.67
CA PRO A 602 -8.71 14.36 47.50
C PRO A 602 -8.64 14.87 48.93
N THR A 603 -7.49 14.80 49.58
CA THR A 603 -7.32 15.36 50.95
C THR A 603 -7.61 16.86 51.00
N TRP A 604 -7.13 17.65 50.04
CA TRP A 604 -7.45 19.09 50.01
C TRP A 604 -8.93 19.36 49.74
N ILE A 605 -9.57 18.55 48.89
CA ILE A 605 -11.00 18.64 48.60
C ILE A 605 -11.83 18.28 49.85
N ARG A 606 -11.42 17.22 50.56
CA ARG A 606 -12.05 16.82 51.85
C ARG A 606 -11.95 17.92 52.91
N GLU A 607 -10.78 18.47 53.10
CA GLU A 607 -10.57 19.59 54.02
C GLU A 607 -11.41 20.82 53.66
N SER A 608 -11.57 21.06 52.36
CA SER A 608 -12.36 22.16 51.84
C SER A 608 -13.84 21.96 52.16
N PHE A 609 -14.38 20.75 52.07
CA PHE A 609 -15.75 20.46 52.51
C PHE A 609 -15.96 20.86 53.99
N PHE A 610 -14.97 20.65 54.86
CA PHE A 610 -15.10 21.04 56.26
C PHE A 610 -14.98 22.55 56.47
N LYS A 611 -14.28 23.29 55.66
CA LYS A 611 -13.96 24.72 55.82
C LYS A 611 -14.84 25.64 54.97
N PHE A 612 -15.61 25.09 54.01
CA PHE A 612 -16.42 25.87 53.07
C PHE A 612 -17.54 26.63 53.73
N PRO A 613 -17.77 27.93 53.40
CA PRO A 613 -18.82 28.74 53.97
C PRO A 613 -20.21 28.43 53.32
N TYR A 614 -20.89 27.43 53.82
CA TYR A 614 -22.20 27.01 53.28
C TYR A 614 -23.28 28.09 53.55
N ALA A 615 -24.26 28.18 52.64
CA ALA A 615 -25.35 29.17 52.73
C ALA A 615 -26.41 28.82 53.77
N ASP A 616 -26.62 27.53 54.06
CA ASP A 616 -27.56 27.04 55.07
C ASP A 616 -27.09 25.70 55.66
N GLU A 617 -27.82 25.25 56.67
CA GLU A 617 -27.49 24.05 57.47
C GLU A 617 -27.67 22.76 56.63
N ALA A 618 -28.69 22.74 55.72
CA ALA A 618 -28.90 21.56 54.87
C ALA A 618 -27.78 21.36 53.84
N GLN A 619 -27.23 22.43 53.27
CA GLN A 619 -26.05 22.36 52.43
C GLN A 619 -24.82 21.96 53.22
N ARG A 620 -24.67 22.40 54.46
CA ARG A 620 -23.59 22.01 55.33
C ARG A 620 -23.61 20.52 55.64
N ASP A 621 -24.81 20.00 56.01
CA ASP A 621 -24.98 18.57 56.29
C ASP A 621 -24.68 17.71 55.08
N ALA A 622 -25.13 18.09 53.87
CA ALA A 622 -24.80 17.43 52.62
C ALA A 622 -23.29 17.48 52.35
N GLY A 623 -22.62 18.64 52.57
CA GLY A 623 -21.20 18.79 52.41
C GLY A 623 -20.39 17.92 53.36
N MET A 624 -20.80 17.84 54.63
CA MET A 624 -20.16 16.98 55.63
C MET A 624 -20.30 15.50 55.28
N GLN A 625 -21.44 15.07 54.77
CA GLN A 625 -21.62 13.71 54.29
C GLN A 625 -20.70 13.40 53.09
N MET A 626 -20.59 14.32 52.14
CA MET A 626 -19.67 14.15 50.98
C MET A 626 -18.21 14.13 51.45
N ALA A 627 -17.82 14.89 52.45
CA ALA A 627 -16.49 14.86 53.09
C ALA A 627 -16.13 13.48 53.67
N GLU A 628 -17.11 12.81 54.27
CA GLU A 628 -16.89 11.43 54.79
C GLU A 628 -16.75 10.41 53.65
N GLU A 629 -17.57 10.53 52.58
CA GLU A 629 -17.51 9.61 51.44
C GLU A 629 -16.19 9.73 50.65
N ILE A 630 -15.72 10.97 50.39
CA ILE A 630 -14.43 11.18 49.68
C ILE A 630 -13.24 10.74 50.54
N GLY A 631 -13.38 10.58 51.86
CA GLY A 631 -12.35 10.09 52.76
C GLY A 631 -11.70 8.78 52.32
N SER A 632 -12.46 7.91 51.63
CA SER A 632 -11.90 6.66 51.07
C SER A 632 -10.80 6.87 50.04
N TYR A 633 -10.73 8.04 49.43
CA TYR A 633 -9.76 8.45 48.42
C TYR A 633 -8.64 9.32 48.91
N CYS A 634 -8.68 9.74 50.19
CA CYS A 634 -7.67 10.54 50.85
C CYS A 634 -6.50 9.66 51.33
N GLU A 635 -5.41 10.29 51.79
CA GLU A 635 -4.17 9.63 52.16
C GLU A 635 -4.33 8.41 53.08
N ASP A 636 -5.22 8.50 54.06
CA ASP A 636 -5.54 7.43 55.02
C ASP A 636 -6.63 6.46 54.53
N GLY A 637 -7.21 6.72 53.37
CA GLY A 637 -8.30 5.92 52.78
C GLY A 637 -7.79 4.70 52.01
N ILE A 638 -8.70 3.74 51.76
CA ILE A 638 -8.39 2.48 51.06
C ILE A 638 -7.89 2.69 49.62
N TYR A 639 -8.23 3.83 49.01
CA TYR A 639 -7.81 4.19 47.66
C TYR A 639 -6.82 5.36 47.60
N GLY A 640 -6.36 5.84 48.78
CA GLY A 640 -5.54 7.05 48.91
C GLY A 640 -4.29 7.01 48.06
N LYS A 641 -3.57 5.89 48.03
CA LYS A 641 -2.35 5.76 47.23
C LYS A 641 -2.58 5.87 45.72
N LEU A 642 -3.79 5.57 45.27
CA LEU A 642 -4.14 5.71 43.85
C LEU A 642 -4.50 7.13 43.42
N PHE A 643 -4.97 7.99 44.38
CA PHE A 643 -5.52 9.29 44.00
C PHE A 643 -4.87 10.47 44.74
N ASP A 644 -4.28 10.28 45.92
CA ASP A 644 -3.91 11.35 46.85
C ASP A 644 -2.41 11.68 46.84
N ALA A 645 -1.83 11.72 45.64
CA ALA A 645 -0.45 12.09 45.38
C ALA A 645 -0.32 12.76 44.00
N PRO A 646 0.85 13.30 43.64
CA PRO A 646 1.10 13.69 42.25
C PRO A 646 0.95 12.51 41.29
N PRO A 647 0.42 12.75 40.08
CA PRO A 647 0.17 11.65 39.12
C PRO A 647 1.48 10.97 38.70
N SER A 648 1.41 9.66 38.52
CA SER A 648 2.56 8.86 38.06
C SER A 648 2.92 9.09 36.60
N ILE A 649 2.06 9.75 35.79
CA ILE A 649 2.35 10.10 34.40
C ILE A 649 2.62 11.60 34.26
N SER A 650 3.49 11.94 33.32
CA SER A 650 3.86 13.30 32.95
C SER A 650 3.66 13.59 31.47
N GLU A 651 3.71 14.87 31.09
CA GLU A 651 3.70 15.29 29.69
C GLU A 651 4.94 14.82 28.91
N GLU A 652 6.01 14.41 29.57
CA GLU A 652 7.24 13.91 28.94
C GLU A 652 7.14 12.44 28.52
N ASP A 653 6.21 11.68 29.13
CA ASP A 653 6.03 10.27 28.81
C ASP A 653 5.51 10.12 27.37
N LYS A 654 6.23 9.34 26.56
CA LYS A 654 5.92 9.19 25.10
C LYS A 654 4.98 8.02 24.80
N LEU A 655 5.15 6.91 25.51
CA LEU A 655 4.29 5.74 25.38
C LEU A 655 3.89 5.28 26.78
N VAL A 656 2.58 5.25 27.03
CA VAL A 656 2.02 4.83 28.33
C VAL A 656 0.94 3.79 28.11
N VAL A 657 1.04 2.68 28.80
CA VAL A 657 -0.01 1.64 28.81
C VAL A 657 -0.63 1.58 30.20
N PHE A 658 -1.94 1.76 30.25
CA PHE A 658 -2.76 1.58 31.45
C PHE A 658 -3.36 0.17 31.46
N ASN A 659 -2.90 -0.69 32.35
CA ASN A 659 -3.45 -2.02 32.53
C ASN A 659 -4.49 -1.97 33.68
N LEU A 660 -5.74 -2.20 33.34
CA LEU A 660 -6.92 -2.14 34.22
C LEU A 660 -7.45 -3.54 34.59
N GLN A 661 -6.70 -4.60 34.30
CA GLN A 661 -7.17 -6.00 34.50
C GLN A 661 -7.66 -6.26 35.90
N ASN A 662 -6.97 -5.75 36.93
CA ASN A 662 -7.24 -6.05 38.33
C ASN A 662 -8.39 -5.25 38.95
N VAL A 663 -8.89 -4.22 38.24
CA VAL A 663 -9.91 -3.30 38.81
C VAL A 663 -11.26 -3.33 38.08
N LEU A 664 -11.41 -4.09 37.05
CA LEU A 664 -12.59 -4.06 36.17
C LEU A 664 -13.90 -4.50 36.81
N ASN A 665 -13.84 -5.40 37.76
CA ASN A 665 -15.02 -5.92 38.48
C ASN A 665 -15.32 -5.14 39.75
N GLU A 666 -14.46 -4.18 40.07
CA GLU A 666 -14.57 -3.35 41.26
C GLU A 666 -15.57 -2.18 41.08
N LYS A 667 -16.21 -1.77 42.14
CA LYS A 667 -17.14 -0.61 42.13
C LYS A 667 -16.44 0.70 41.77
N ILE A 668 -15.12 0.76 41.94
CA ILE A 668 -14.27 1.92 41.68
C ILE A 668 -13.87 2.07 40.21
N SER A 669 -14.17 1.09 39.34
CA SER A 669 -13.73 1.11 37.93
C SER A 669 -14.13 2.40 37.18
N ASP A 670 -15.34 2.92 37.42
CA ASP A 670 -15.81 4.15 36.78
C ASP A 670 -15.03 5.38 37.24
N VAL A 671 -14.66 5.45 38.54
CA VAL A 671 -13.82 6.53 39.09
C VAL A 671 -12.43 6.50 38.46
N ILE A 672 -11.83 5.29 38.36
CA ILE A 672 -10.49 5.07 37.79
C ILE A 672 -10.47 5.47 36.32
N ILE A 673 -11.41 4.96 35.51
CA ILE A 673 -11.47 5.27 34.08
C ILE A 673 -11.71 6.79 33.89
N ASN A 674 -12.60 7.39 34.67
CA ASN A 674 -12.84 8.83 34.63
C ASN A 674 -11.57 9.63 34.96
N ALA A 675 -10.85 9.24 36.00
CA ALA A 675 -9.60 9.88 36.40
C ALA A 675 -8.53 9.81 35.28
N ILE A 676 -8.35 8.65 34.67
CA ILE A 676 -7.42 8.46 33.55
C ILE A 676 -7.81 9.36 32.36
N PHE A 677 -9.08 9.38 31.96
CA PHE A 677 -9.53 10.25 30.87
C PHE A 677 -9.38 11.74 31.22
N THR A 678 -9.59 12.13 32.48
CA THR A 678 -9.41 13.52 32.92
C THR A 678 -7.93 13.93 32.86
N MET A 679 -7.01 13.05 33.27
CA MET A 679 -5.57 13.28 33.11
C MET A 679 -5.16 13.34 31.62
N LEU A 680 -5.67 12.42 30.80
CA LEU A 680 -5.39 12.42 29.35
C LEU A 680 -5.95 13.68 28.68
N ASP A 681 -7.15 14.11 29.03
CA ASP A 681 -7.72 15.39 28.56
C ASP A 681 -6.78 16.56 28.89
N ASN A 682 -6.25 16.59 30.12
CA ASN A 682 -5.29 17.62 30.50
C ASN A 682 -4.06 17.61 29.56
N ILE A 683 -3.41 16.47 29.39
CA ILE A 683 -2.24 16.32 28.48
C ILE A 683 -2.60 16.69 27.03
N MET A 684 -3.79 16.32 26.55
CA MET A 684 -4.24 16.62 25.20
C MET A 684 -4.45 18.12 24.97
N TYR A 685 -5.04 18.84 25.94
CA TYR A 685 -5.39 20.26 25.81
C TYR A 685 -4.23 21.20 26.13
N THR A 686 -3.33 20.85 27.07
CA THR A 686 -2.18 21.67 27.46
C THR A 686 -0.94 21.40 26.63
N GLY A 687 -0.77 20.18 26.16
CA GLY A 687 0.39 19.77 25.39
C GLY A 687 0.51 20.46 24.02
N ASN A 688 1.65 20.30 23.39
CA ASN A 688 1.91 20.84 22.06
C ASN A 688 0.90 20.31 21.04
N ARG A 689 0.13 21.20 20.43
CA ARG A 689 -0.89 20.84 19.43
C ARG A 689 -0.32 20.38 18.10
N ALA A 690 0.94 20.69 17.81
CA ALA A 690 1.60 20.23 16.58
C ALA A 690 2.02 18.75 16.69
N GLU A 691 2.20 18.23 17.90
CA GLU A 691 2.56 16.84 18.12
C GLU A 691 1.41 15.91 17.75
N LYS A 692 1.74 14.84 17.03
CA LYS A 692 0.80 13.76 16.73
C LYS A 692 0.66 12.86 17.96
N LYS A 693 -0.58 12.62 18.35
CA LYS A 693 -0.94 11.82 19.53
C LYS A 693 -1.82 10.63 19.10
N HIS A 694 -1.78 9.58 19.90
CA HIS A 694 -2.57 8.38 19.67
C HIS A 694 -3.15 7.89 21.01
N LEU A 695 -4.44 7.63 21.03
CA LEU A 695 -5.16 6.96 22.11
C LEU A 695 -5.82 5.70 21.58
N LEU A 696 -5.51 4.55 22.17
CA LEU A 696 -6.17 3.28 21.86
C LEU A 696 -6.87 2.74 23.09
N VAL A 697 -8.12 2.37 22.93
CA VAL A 697 -8.95 1.70 23.95
C VAL A 697 -9.19 0.26 23.50
N ASP A 698 -8.57 -0.70 24.18
CA ASP A 698 -8.67 -2.12 23.87
C ASP A 698 -9.66 -2.85 24.78
N GLU A 699 -10.61 -3.58 24.19
CA GLU A 699 -11.59 -4.48 24.86
C GLU A 699 -12.51 -3.83 25.93
N MET A 700 -12.57 -2.52 26.03
CA MET A 700 -13.28 -1.85 27.12
C MET A 700 -14.73 -1.45 26.82
N ILE A 701 -15.17 -1.52 25.56
CA ILE A 701 -16.48 -0.96 25.17
C ILE A 701 -17.65 -1.69 25.85
N SER A 702 -17.65 -3.00 25.86
CA SER A 702 -18.70 -3.81 26.49
C SER A 702 -18.86 -3.51 27.98
N MET A 703 -17.75 -3.27 28.67
CA MET A 703 -17.73 -2.99 30.09
C MET A 703 -18.29 -1.62 30.43
N ILE A 704 -17.91 -0.62 29.64
CA ILE A 704 -18.40 0.75 29.77
C ILE A 704 -19.88 0.82 29.48
N SER A 705 -20.37 0.03 28.53
CA SER A 705 -21.77 0.00 28.14
C SER A 705 -22.67 -0.78 29.10
N SER A 706 -22.16 -1.87 29.69
CA SER A 706 -22.96 -2.77 30.52
C SER A 706 -23.18 -2.29 31.95
N LYS A 707 -22.26 -1.50 32.49
CA LYS A 707 -22.30 -1.06 33.90
C LYS A 707 -22.95 0.30 34.12
N GLY A 708 -23.55 0.94 33.11
CA GLY A 708 -24.35 2.16 33.26
C GLY A 708 -23.56 3.44 33.57
N GLY A 709 -22.25 3.43 33.40
CA GLY A 709 -21.36 4.61 33.57
C GLY A 709 -21.62 5.68 32.50
N THR A 710 -22.67 6.46 32.65
CA THR A 710 -23.03 7.53 31.68
C THR A 710 -21.90 8.56 31.56
N ALA A 711 -21.17 8.84 32.66
CA ALA A 711 -20.05 9.78 32.67
C ALA A 711 -18.85 9.29 31.80
N VAL A 712 -18.44 8.05 32.01
CA VAL A 712 -17.34 7.43 31.25
C VAL A 712 -17.69 7.26 29.77
N SER A 713 -18.93 6.77 29.48
CA SER A 713 -19.44 6.68 28.11
C SER A 713 -19.39 8.02 27.39
N ASN A 714 -19.79 9.11 28.07
CA ASN A 714 -19.78 10.45 27.50
C ASN A 714 -18.36 10.97 27.27
N GLN A 715 -17.41 10.65 28.13
CA GLN A 715 -15.99 11.02 27.92
C GLN A 715 -15.38 10.36 26.70
N ILE A 716 -15.62 9.06 26.52
CA ILE A 716 -15.12 8.35 25.33
C ILE A 716 -15.76 8.91 24.05
N LYS A 717 -17.09 9.07 24.05
CA LYS A 717 -17.79 9.70 22.92
C LYS A 717 -17.25 11.10 22.62
N ARG A 718 -16.92 11.86 23.65
CA ARG A 718 -16.30 13.18 23.51
C ARG A 718 -14.88 13.09 22.95
N ALA A 719 -14.04 12.18 23.43
CA ALA A 719 -12.69 11.98 22.91
C ALA A 719 -12.71 11.72 21.41
N PHE A 720 -13.56 10.81 20.93
CA PHE A 720 -13.69 10.52 19.48
C PHE A 720 -14.28 11.68 18.65
N ARG A 721 -14.97 12.64 19.29
CA ARG A 721 -15.46 13.85 18.60
C ARG A 721 -14.45 14.99 18.57
N THR A 722 -13.66 15.15 19.62
CA THR A 722 -12.88 16.38 19.85
C THR A 722 -11.37 16.21 19.67
N TYR A 723 -10.81 15.05 19.94
CA TYR A 723 -9.37 14.84 19.93
C TYR A 723 -8.71 14.99 18.55
N ARG A 724 -9.49 14.85 17.47
CA ARG A 724 -9.01 15.21 16.14
C ARG A 724 -8.45 16.64 16.10
N SER A 725 -9.16 17.61 16.67
CA SER A 725 -8.73 19.02 16.69
C SER A 725 -7.44 19.24 17.51
N LEU A 726 -7.02 18.24 18.27
CA LEU A 726 -5.81 18.23 19.09
C LEU A 726 -4.69 17.36 18.50
N ASN A 727 -4.79 17.04 17.20
CA ASN A 727 -3.89 16.12 16.49
C ASN A 727 -3.79 14.73 17.15
N CYS A 728 -4.88 14.26 17.76
CA CYS A 728 -4.92 12.93 18.36
C CYS A 728 -5.79 11.97 17.54
N MET A 729 -5.19 10.84 17.19
CA MET A 729 -5.87 9.69 16.58
C MET A 729 -6.43 8.81 17.70
N CYS A 730 -7.72 8.53 17.66
CA CYS A 730 -8.34 7.58 18.58
C CYS A 730 -8.61 6.24 17.88
N GLY A 731 -8.25 5.16 18.53
CA GLY A 731 -8.52 3.80 18.08
C GLY A 731 -9.34 3.03 19.10
N ILE A 732 -10.16 2.11 18.61
CA ILE A 732 -10.80 1.08 19.42
C ILE A 732 -10.42 -0.30 18.90
N SER A 733 -10.34 -1.23 19.82
CA SER A 733 -10.13 -2.63 19.51
C SER A 733 -11.15 -3.48 20.27
N SER A 734 -11.83 -4.41 19.58
CA SER A 734 -12.79 -5.32 20.19
C SER A 734 -12.71 -6.72 19.58
N GLN A 735 -12.87 -7.74 20.44
CA GLN A 735 -13.03 -9.14 20.04
C GLN A 735 -14.51 -9.53 19.87
N ASN A 736 -15.39 -8.73 20.43
CA ASN A 736 -16.82 -8.96 20.36
C ASN A 736 -17.47 -7.95 19.41
N GLU A 737 -17.97 -8.43 18.29
CA GLU A 737 -18.61 -7.59 17.29
C GLU A 737 -19.90 -6.93 17.85
N GLU A 738 -20.53 -7.54 18.87
CA GLU A 738 -21.71 -6.99 19.56
C GLU A 738 -21.40 -5.67 20.27
N ASP A 739 -20.17 -5.45 20.72
CA ASP A 739 -19.76 -4.20 21.36
C ASP A 739 -20.00 -2.98 20.46
N LEU A 740 -19.84 -3.17 19.16
CA LEU A 740 -20.04 -2.14 18.16
C LEU A 740 -21.52 -1.78 17.96
N THR A 741 -22.46 -2.64 18.39
CA THR A 741 -23.91 -2.39 18.27
C THR A 741 -24.47 -1.58 19.44
N THR A 742 -23.70 -1.43 20.53
CA THR A 742 -24.09 -0.63 21.69
C THR A 742 -24.18 0.87 21.36
N ASP A 743 -24.91 1.65 22.16
CA ASP A 743 -24.99 3.13 21.98
C ASP A 743 -23.62 3.82 21.95
N VAL A 744 -22.67 3.31 22.73
CA VAL A 744 -21.28 3.80 22.74
C VAL A 744 -20.57 3.39 21.46
N GLY A 745 -20.68 2.11 21.08
CA GLY A 745 -20.12 1.58 19.87
C GLY A 745 -20.60 2.31 18.62
N GLN A 746 -21.91 2.51 18.48
CA GLN A 746 -22.50 3.24 17.34
C GLN A 746 -22.04 4.71 17.28
N ALA A 747 -21.97 5.40 18.43
CA ALA A 747 -21.46 6.76 18.48
C ALA A 747 -19.97 6.86 18.10
N ILE A 748 -19.18 5.85 18.39
CA ILE A 748 -17.77 5.76 18.00
C ILE A 748 -17.65 5.44 16.51
N ILE A 749 -18.39 4.44 15.99
CA ILE A 749 -18.36 4.04 14.57
C ILE A 749 -18.69 5.23 13.65
N GLY A 750 -19.62 6.08 14.04
CA GLY A 750 -19.96 7.31 13.30
C GLY A 750 -18.80 8.30 13.15
N ASN A 751 -17.75 8.15 13.95
CA ASN A 751 -16.55 8.98 13.92
C ASN A 751 -15.31 8.22 13.41
N ILE A 752 -15.45 6.98 12.96
CA ILE A 752 -14.35 6.16 12.45
C ILE A 752 -14.25 6.28 10.93
N THR A 753 -13.08 6.55 10.43
CA THR A 753 -12.77 6.60 8.98
C THR A 753 -12.03 5.37 8.48
N LYS A 754 -11.34 4.66 9.36
CA LYS A 754 -10.49 3.53 8.99
C LYS A 754 -10.87 2.29 9.78
N ARG A 755 -10.80 1.14 9.14
CA ARG A 755 -11.14 -0.15 9.75
C ARG A 755 -10.08 -1.18 9.42
N MET A 756 -9.69 -1.97 10.41
CA MET A 756 -8.86 -3.16 10.27
C MET A 756 -9.68 -4.35 10.75
N ILE A 757 -10.23 -5.12 9.84
CA ILE A 757 -11.08 -6.26 10.14
C ILE A 757 -10.23 -7.52 10.00
N LEU A 758 -9.87 -8.16 11.11
CA LEU A 758 -9.26 -9.47 11.13
C LEU A 758 -10.36 -10.54 10.99
N LYS A 759 -9.96 -11.81 10.89
CA LYS A 759 -10.88 -12.93 10.69
C LYS A 759 -12.01 -12.94 11.74
N PRO A 760 -13.28 -12.65 11.36
CA PRO A 760 -14.42 -12.72 12.27
C PRO A 760 -14.98 -14.14 12.34
N ARG A 761 -15.92 -14.39 13.25
CA ARG A 761 -16.75 -15.60 13.22
C ARG A 761 -17.70 -15.51 12.03
N ARG A 762 -17.87 -16.62 11.32
CA ARG A 762 -18.67 -16.65 10.09
C ARG A 762 -20.12 -16.21 10.32
N GLU A 763 -20.73 -16.64 11.43
CA GLU A 763 -22.08 -16.31 11.84
C GLU A 763 -22.27 -14.81 12.15
N MET A 764 -21.20 -14.10 12.51
CA MET A 764 -21.24 -12.69 12.86
C MET A 764 -21.04 -11.76 11.65
N ILE A 765 -20.67 -12.29 10.50
CA ILE A 765 -20.41 -11.46 9.29
C ILE A 765 -21.62 -10.62 8.88
N PRO A 766 -22.87 -11.13 8.83
CA PRO A 766 -24.02 -10.31 8.47
C PRO A 766 -24.26 -9.13 9.43
N MET A 767 -24.08 -9.36 10.74
CA MET A 767 -24.20 -8.31 11.76
C MET A 767 -23.08 -7.28 11.60
N LEU A 768 -21.85 -7.71 11.41
CA LEU A 768 -20.70 -6.82 11.18
C LEU A 768 -20.90 -5.96 9.93
N MET A 769 -21.39 -6.55 8.85
CA MET A 769 -21.70 -5.83 7.59
C MET A 769 -22.78 -4.74 7.85
N GLN A 770 -23.83 -5.09 8.55
CA GLN A 770 -24.90 -4.15 8.91
C GLN A 770 -24.38 -3.02 9.81
N THR A 771 -23.67 -3.36 10.87
CA THR A 771 -23.15 -2.41 11.86
C THR A 771 -22.16 -1.41 11.24
N LEU A 772 -21.32 -1.88 10.32
CA LEU A 772 -20.36 -1.05 9.61
C LEU A 772 -20.92 -0.37 8.36
N GLY A 773 -22.21 -0.61 8.04
CA GLY A 773 -22.86 -0.05 6.85
C GLY A 773 -22.30 -0.55 5.52
N LEU A 774 -21.73 -1.76 5.50
CA LEU A 774 -21.16 -2.39 4.31
C LEU A 774 -22.26 -3.12 3.53
N LYS A 775 -22.47 -2.75 2.28
CA LYS A 775 -23.57 -3.28 1.45
C LYS A 775 -23.10 -4.09 0.24
N SER A 776 -21.83 -4.00 -0.09
CA SER A 776 -21.26 -4.63 -1.28
C SER A 776 -20.98 -6.12 -1.04
N GLU A 777 -21.36 -6.97 -2.00
CA GLU A 777 -21.00 -8.38 -2.02
C GLU A 777 -19.49 -8.60 -1.98
N ARG A 778 -18.71 -7.71 -2.58
CA ARG A 778 -17.25 -7.71 -2.52
C ARG A 778 -16.73 -7.60 -1.08
N HIS A 779 -17.32 -6.72 -0.25
CA HIS A 779 -16.95 -6.61 1.17
C HIS A 779 -17.21 -7.93 1.91
N GLU A 780 -18.38 -8.52 1.67
CA GLU A 780 -18.72 -9.80 2.29
C GLU A 780 -17.77 -10.92 1.88
N MET A 781 -17.45 -11.02 0.56
CA MET A 781 -16.49 -12.00 0.05
C MET A 781 -15.10 -11.77 0.64
N ASN A 782 -14.62 -10.52 0.70
CA ASN A 782 -13.33 -10.19 1.28
C ASN A 782 -13.26 -10.60 2.75
N ILE A 783 -14.27 -10.25 3.56
CA ILE A 783 -14.32 -10.59 4.98
C ILE A 783 -14.40 -12.12 5.18
N LYS A 784 -15.22 -12.83 4.41
CA LYS A 784 -15.31 -14.31 4.43
C LYS A 784 -14.00 -15.00 4.08
N SER A 785 -13.20 -14.38 3.22
CA SER A 785 -11.95 -14.94 2.72
C SER A 785 -10.76 -14.76 3.65
N LEU A 786 -10.88 -13.94 4.71
CA LEU A 786 -9.80 -13.69 5.66
C LEU A 786 -9.32 -14.97 6.34
N ASP A 787 -8.00 -15.13 6.39
CA ASP A 787 -7.39 -16.29 7.01
C ASP A 787 -6.28 -15.90 7.99
N THR A 788 -6.07 -16.76 8.98
CA THR A 788 -4.97 -16.64 9.94
C THR A 788 -4.28 -17.98 10.03
N LYS A 789 -2.98 -17.98 9.76
CA LYS A 789 -2.14 -19.16 9.90
C LYS A 789 -1.13 -18.94 11.02
N PRO A 790 -1.36 -19.53 12.20
CA PRO A 790 -0.46 -19.36 13.33
C PRO A 790 0.99 -19.69 12.98
N GLY A 791 1.92 -18.82 13.36
CA GLY A 791 3.35 -18.94 13.05
C GLY A 791 3.76 -18.44 11.65
N TYR A 792 2.81 -18.11 10.79
CA TYR A 792 3.09 -17.60 9.44
C TYR A 792 2.58 -16.16 9.24
N TYR A 793 1.27 -15.93 9.33
CA TYR A 793 0.67 -14.62 9.15
C TYR A 793 -0.75 -14.54 9.72
N SER A 794 -1.22 -13.32 9.96
CA SER A 794 -2.64 -12.98 10.12
C SER A 794 -3.06 -12.05 9.00
N GLU A 795 -4.19 -12.33 8.37
CA GLU A 795 -4.78 -11.43 7.39
C GLU A 795 -5.78 -10.48 8.05
N PHE A 796 -5.82 -9.27 7.53
CA PHE A 796 -6.84 -8.28 7.89
C PHE A 796 -7.27 -7.49 6.65
N TYR A 797 -8.52 -7.10 6.63
CA TYR A 797 -9.07 -6.22 5.62
C TYR A 797 -8.92 -4.77 6.08
N LEU A 798 -8.01 -4.03 5.43
CA LEU A 798 -7.81 -2.61 5.65
C LEU A 798 -8.78 -1.83 4.78
N MET A 799 -9.61 -1.00 5.40
CA MET A 799 -10.58 -0.15 4.73
C MET A 799 -10.35 1.30 5.12
N SER A 800 -10.30 2.16 4.12
CA SER A 800 -10.18 3.61 4.29
C SER A 800 -10.88 4.36 3.14
N PRO A 801 -11.13 5.66 3.27
CA PRO A 801 -11.65 6.48 2.17
C PRO A 801 -10.74 6.52 0.93
N HIS A 802 -9.43 6.25 1.09
CA HIS A 802 -8.48 6.27 -0.01
C HIS A 802 -8.39 4.95 -0.76
N GLY A 803 -8.82 3.85 -0.15
CA GLY A 803 -8.79 2.54 -0.76
C GLY A 803 -8.93 1.41 0.25
N GLU A 804 -9.06 0.21 -0.28
CA GLU A 804 -9.31 -1.00 0.48
C GLU A 804 -8.44 -2.14 -0.02
N VAL A 805 -7.90 -2.94 0.90
CA VAL A 805 -7.01 -4.05 0.56
C VAL A 805 -6.94 -5.09 1.68
N ILE A 806 -6.83 -6.36 1.31
CA ILE A 806 -6.50 -7.41 2.27
C ILE A 806 -4.99 -7.46 2.42
N CYS A 807 -4.53 -7.26 3.66
CA CYS A 807 -3.13 -7.25 4.04
C CYS A 807 -2.79 -8.45 4.93
N ARG A 808 -1.52 -8.83 4.91
CA ARG A 808 -0.89 -9.79 5.81
C ARG A 808 0.02 -9.05 6.79
N LEU A 809 -0.10 -9.38 8.06
CA LEU A 809 0.87 -8.98 9.07
C LEU A 809 2.10 -9.88 8.92
N LEU A 810 3.15 -9.35 8.31
CA LEU A 810 4.48 -9.94 8.26
C LEU A 810 5.37 -9.21 9.25
N THR A 811 5.67 -9.87 10.35
CA THR A 811 6.37 -9.25 11.47
C THR A 811 7.86 -9.51 11.40
N ASP A 812 8.65 -8.50 11.72
CA ASP A 812 10.07 -8.64 11.95
C ASP A 812 10.34 -9.29 13.32
N LYS A 813 11.58 -9.77 13.50
CA LYS A 813 11.99 -10.51 14.70
C LYS A 813 11.89 -9.72 16.01
N LEU A 814 12.11 -8.39 15.97
CA LEU A 814 12.03 -7.54 17.18
C LEU A 814 10.58 -7.28 17.57
N THR A 815 9.75 -6.92 16.59
CA THR A 815 8.30 -6.74 16.82
C THR A 815 7.66 -8.05 17.29
N TYR A 816 8.06 -9.20 16.72
CA TYR A 816 7.61 -10.50 17.20
C TYR A 816 7.96 -10.73 18.66
N ALA A 817 9.21 -10.48 19.06
CA ALA A 817 9.66 -10.64 20.43
C ALA A 817 8.91 -9.73 21.43
N LEU A 818 8.50 -8.54 21.01
CA LEU A 818 7.70 -7.62 21.84
C LEU A 818 6.23 -8.05 21.94
N ALA A 819 5.66 -8.58 20.87
CA ALA A 819 4.23 -8.85 20.75
C ALA A 819 3.83 -10.30 21.11
N THR A 820 4.77 -11.26 21.17
CA THR A 820 4.44 -12.65 21.41
C THR A 820 3.90 -12.87 22.81
N THR A 821 2.77 -13.58 22.92
CA THR A 821 2.15 -14.05 24.17
C THR A 821 2.27 -15.56 24.34
N THR A 822 3.03 -16.22 23.45
CA THR A 822 3.25 -17.67 23.52
C THR A 822 4.01 -18.03 24.80
N PRO A 823 3.52 -18.94 25.65
CA PRO A 823 4.13 -19.22 26.96
C PRO A 823 5.61 -19.59 26.91
N ASP A 824 6.02 -20.42 25.93
CA ASP A 824 7.43 -20.82 25.76
C ASP A 824 8.33 -19.63 25.43
N ASP A 825 7.83 -18.69 24.62
CA ASP A 825 8.57 -17.48 24.23
C ASP A 825 8.69 -16.52 25.43
N VAL A 826 7.56 -16.28 26.12
CA VAL A 826 7.52 -15.42 27.30
C VAL A 826 8.48 -15.91 28.38
N ALA A 827 8.48 -17.22 28.68
CA ALA A 827 9.38 -17.84 29.65
C ALA A 827 10.85 -17.66 29.24
N GLU A 828 11.20 -17.85 27.98
CA GLU A 828 12.57 -17.68 27.50
C GLU A 828 13.01 -16.21 27.52
N ILE A 829 12.13 -15.26 27.17
CA ILE A 829 12.43 -13.83 27.26
C ILE A 829 12.66 -13.41 28.73
N GLN A 830 11.84 -13.93 29.65
CA GLN A 830 12.01 -13.67 31.10
C GLN A 830 13.37 -14.22 31.59
N ARG A 831 13.75 -15.44 31.19
CA ARG A 831 15.04 -16.03 31.52
C ARG A 831 16.20 -15.16 30.99
N LEU A 832 16.10 -14.70 29.75
CA LEU A 832 17.08 -13.81 29.14
C LEU A 832 17.15 -12.44 29.85
N ARG A 833 16.04 -11.93 30.36
CA ARG A 833 16.02 -10.70 31.16
C ARG A 833 16.83 -10.83 32.44
N GLU A 834 16.67 -11.96 33.15
CA GLU A 834 17.47 -12.24 34.36
C GLU A 834 18.97 -12.31 34.03
N GLU A 835 19.33 -12.99 32.92
CA GLU A 835 20.72 -13.04 32.44
C GLU A 835 21.29 -11.66 32.04
N LYS A 836 20.45 -10.74 31.58
CA LYS A 836 20.83 -9.38 31.17
C LYS A 836 20.67 -8.31 32.26
N GLY A 837 20.61 -8.74 33.53
CA GLY A 837 20.52 -7.83 34.64
C GLY A 837 19.19 -7.05 34.77
N GLY A 838 18.12 -7.60 34.27
CA GLY A 838 16.77 -7.03 34.35
C GLY A 838 16.36 -6.16 33.16
N ASP A 839 17.23 -5.94 32.19
CA ASP A 839 16.95 -5.10 31.00
C ASP A 839 16.08 -5.83 29.96
N TRP A 840 14.85 -5.37 29.82
CA TRP A 840 13.87 -5.90 28.85
C TRP A 840 14.30 -5.71 27.40
N TRP A 841 14.92 -4.60 27.04
CA TRP A 841 15.34 -4.35 25.65
C TRP A 841 16.46 -5.29 25.24
N GLN A 842 17.48 -5.45 26.10
CA GLN A 842 18.56 -6.39 25.83
C GLN A 842 18.06 -7.84 25.77
N ALA A 843 17.11 -8.22 26.62
CA ALA A 843 16.46 -9.53 26.56
C ALA A 843 15.69 -9.74 25.25
N THR A 844 14.93 -8.73 24.82
CA THR A 844 14.17 -8.74 23.56
C THR A 844 15.09 -8.91 22.36
N VAL A 845 16.18 -8.15 22.30
CA VAL A 845 17.18 -8.24 21.21
C VAL A 845 17.84 -9.63 21.19
N ALA A 846 18.26 -10.15 22.36
CA ALA A 846 18.87 -11.46 22.48
C ALA A 846 17.91 -12.58 22.04
N PHE A 847 16.63 -12.49 22.45
CA PHE A 847 15.60 -13.40 22.02
C PHE A 847 15.37 -13.34 20.50
N ALA A 848 15.22 -12.17 19.93
CA ALA A 848 15.02 -11.94 18.52
C ALA A 848 16.17 -12.48 17.64
N GLN A 849 17.39 -12.38 18.13
CA GLN A 849 18.56 -12.96 17.45
C GLN A 849 18.55 -14.49 17.46
N LYS A 850 18.21 -15.11 18.60
CA LYS A 850 18.27 -16.55 18.79
C LYS A 850 17.02 -17.25 18.25
N TYR A 851 15.84 -16.64 18.41
CA TYR A 851 14.55 -17.23 18.09
C TYR A 851 13.69 -16.30 17.18
N PRO A 852 14.12 -16.01 15.97
CA PRO A 852 13.45 -15.04 15.09
C PRO A 852 12.00 -15.42 14.72
N HIS A 853 11.61 -16.69 14.94
CA HIS A 853 10.27 -17.22 14.69
C HIS A 853 9.69 -17.93 15.95
N GLY A 854 10.23 -17.65 17.13
CA GLY A 854 9.83 -18.25 18.40
C GLY A 854 10.52 -19.58 18.73
N VAL A 855 10.44 -19.96 20.00
CA VAL A 855 11.11 -21.13 20.58
C VAL A 855 10.62 -22.44 19.94
N ARG A 856 9.32 -22.54 19.66
CA ARG A 856 8.73 -23.75 19.05
C ARG A 856 9.26 -24.01 17.65
N ALA A 857 9.31 -22.97 16.83
CA ALA A 857 9.86 -23.06 15.47
C ALA A 857 11.34 -23.46 15.48
N TYR A 858 12.12 -22.90 16.39
CA TYR A 858 13.53 -23.23 16.58
C TYR A 858 13.74 -24.71 16.97
N ARG A 859 12.96 -25.22 17.96
CA ARG A 859 13.02 -26.63 18.38
C ARG A 859 12.59 -27.59 17.26
N SER A 860 11.61 -27.22 16.45
CA SER A 860 11.16 -28.02 15.30
C SER A 860 12.25 -28.12 14.23
N ALA A 861 12.90 -27.01 13.92
CA ALA A 861 14.01 -26.99 12.95
C ALA A 861 15.19 -27.86 13.39
N GLN A 862 15.52 -27.89 14.70
CA GLN A 862 16.58 -28.76 15.24
C GLN A 862 16.26 -30.27 15.21
N LYS A 863 14.97 -30.63 15.17
CA LYS A 863 14.56 -32.06 15.09
C LYS A 863 14.57 -32.60 13.65
N THR A 864 14.64 -31.71 12.68
CA THR A 864 14.60 -32.02 11.23
C THR A 864 16.00 -32.12 10.63
N VAL A 865 17.04 -31.65 11.34
CA VAL A 865 18.47 -31.85 11.06
C VAL A 865 18.98 -33.07 11.83
#